data_e7433222643046d6d0126279fc33b48e
#
_entry.id   e7433222643046d6d0126279fc33b48e
#
_cell.length_a   1.000
_cell.length_b   1.000
_cell.length_c   1.000
_cell.angle_alpha   90.00
_cell.angle_beta   90.00
_cell.angle_gamma   90.00
#
_symmetry.space_group_name_H-M   'P 1'
#
loop_
_entity.id
_entity.type
_entity.pdbx_description
1 polymer ?
#
loop_
_entity_poly.entity_id
_entity_poly.type
_entity_poly.pdbx_seq_one_letter_code
_entity_poly.pdbx_strand_id
1 'polypeptide(L)'
;MTDLPRPVFHGFEQLPLREYAERAYLDYSMYVVLDRALPFLGDGLKPVQRRIVYAMSELGLNAAAKPKKSARTVGDVIGKYHPHGDSACYEALVLMAQPFSYRYPLIEGQGNFGSTDDPKSFAAMRYTESKLTPIAEVLLGELGQGTVDWSPNFDGTMDEPTWMPARLPHLLLNGTTGIAVGMATDVPPHNLNEIVSALIRLLDDPDASISDLCEHVRGPDYPSTAEIITPIADLRTIYATGHGSVRARATYEKENANIVVTALPYQVSPSKVIEQIAQQMRAKKLPWLEDIRDESDHANPVRVVLVPRSNRVDAEHLMGHLFATTDLERSYRINLNVIGLDGRPQVKNLKTLLEEWLRFRSDTVVRRLNHRLEKVERRLHLLEGLLVAFLNLDEVIRIIRSEDEPKPALIARFALSEEQTDYILETRLRQLARLEEMKIRGEQDALAKEREQLQAVLASKTKLKKLIKDELIADAKKFGDARRSPLVQREAAQAIDETELVPSEPMTIVMSEKGWIRAAKSHDVDPAGLAYRDGDSLLAAVRGRSTQQVAFLDSEGRAYSTLAHTLPSARGNGEPLTGRFSPAAGAAFQALATGENDTRVVLASSHGYGFITRFENLTSRNKAGKAMLNLTPNAKVLAPATVGNADTDRIVAVTSAGHLLAFPVADLPELDKGKGNKIIDIPKAKLGTERVVAIAAVTPGNTLLVKSGQRTMSLSFKDLDAYLGARASRGGLLPRGWQKVDELAVE
;
A
#
# COMPACT_ATOMS: atom_id res chain seq x y z
N MET A 1 18.91 25.47 37.24
CA MET A 1 17.66 26.24 37.15
C MET A 1 17.03 26.21 38.50
N THR A 2 17.00 27.35 39.17
CA THR A 2 16.56 27.49 40.56
C THR A 2 15.06 27.26 40.66
N ASP A 3 14.68 26.29 41.51
CA ASP A 3 13.30 26.04 41.93
C ASP A 3 12.76 27.29 42.63
N LEU A 4 11.96 28.07 41.92
CA LEU A 4 11.17 29.14 42.53
C LEU A 4 10.00 28.48 43.30
N PRO A 5 9.75 28.88 44.59
CA PRO A 5 8.65 28.33 45.35
C PRO A 5 7.31 28.65 44.66
N ARG A 6 6.49 27.63 44.47
CA ARG A 6 5.14 27.77 43.90
C ARG A 6 4.27 28.64 44.80
N PRO A 7 3.66 29.72 44.31
CA PRO A 7 2.72 30.50 45.10
C PRO A 7 1.44 29.67 45.32
N VAL A 8 1.14 29.37 46.58
CA VAL A 8 -0.11 28.71 46.97
C VAL A 8 -1.17 29.79 47.12
N PHE A 9 -2.08 29.88 46.13
CA PHE A 9 -3.30 30.67 46.27
C PHE A 9 -4.40 29.81 46.92
N HIS A 10 -4.98 30.30 48.03
CA HIS A 10 -6.10 29.63 48.70
C HIS A 10 -7.28 29.42 47.71
N GLY A 11 -7.52 28.16 47.32
CA GLY A 11 -8.65 27.73 46.53
C GLY A 11 -8.41 27.45 45.02
N PHE A 12 -7.19 27.67 44.51
CA PHE A 12 -6.88 27.38 43.12
C PHE A 12 -5.49 26.72 42.99
N GLU A 13 -5.44 25.61 42.29
CA GLU A 13 -4.18 24.98 41.91
C GLU A 13 -3.64 25.66 40.63
N GLN A 14 -2.45 26.25 40.71
CA GLN A 14 -1.77 26.87 39.58
C GLN A 14 -0.64 25.95 39.09
N LEU A 15 -0.78 25.43 37.88
CA LEU A 15 0.27 24.67 37.18
C LEU A 15 0.81 25.50 36.02
N PRO A 16 2.14 25.55 35.79
CA PRO A 16 2.68 26.11 34.56
C PRO A 16 2.06 25.44 33.35
N LEU A 17 1.66 26.22 32.34
CA LEU A 17 1.02 25.70 31.13
C LEU A 17 1.85 24.57 30.45
N ARG A 18 3.19 24.71 30.49
CA ARG A 18 4.10 23.70 29.96
C ARG A 18 3.97 22.37 30.71
N GLU A 19 4.01 22.39 32.03
CA GLU A 19 3.92 21.20 32.88
C GLU A 19 2.54 20.52 32.74
N TYR A 20 1.48 21.33 32.70
CA TYR A 20 0.13 20.84 32.43
C TYR A 20 0.01 20.17 31.05
N ALA A 21 0.51 20.86 30.01
CA ALA A 21 0.43 20.35 28.63
C ALA A 21 1.26 19.07 28.43
N GLU A 22 2.48 18.99 28.96
CA GLU A 22 3.34 17.81 28.92
C GLU A 22 2.65 16.62 29.63
N ARG A 23 2.10 16.81 30.80
CA ARG A 23 1.42 15.76 31.58
C ARG A 23 0.13 15.30 30.89
N ALA A 24 -0.74 16.23 30.53
CA ALA A 24 -1.99 15.91 29.85
C ALA A 24 -1.78 15.22 28.51
N TYR A 25 -0.74 15.63 27.76
CA TYR A 25 -0.39 14.98 26.48
C TYR A 25 0.17 13.56 26.68
N LEU A 26 0.99 13.36 27.73
CA LEU A 26 1.50 12.04 28.07
C LEU A 26 0.37 11.09 28.46
N ASP A 27 -0.51 11.52 29.38
CA ASP A 27 -1.66 10.73 29.84
C ASP A 27 -2.60 10.39 28.68
N TYR A 28 -2.89 11.37 27.80
CA TYR A 28 -3.67 11.14 26.60
C TYR A 28 -2.97 10.16 25.63
N SER A 29 -1.66 10.31 25.45
CA SER A 29 -0.88 9.43 24.55
C SER A 29 -0.89 7.99 25.06
N MET A 30 -0.70 7.78 26.35
CA MET A 30 -0.77 6.45 26.97
C MET A 30 -2.17 5.85 26.83
N TYR A 31 -3.22 6.61 27.08
CA TYR A 31 -4.60 6.17 26.88
C TYR A 31 -4.86 5.76 25.43
N VAL A 32 -4.43 6.57 24.45
CA VAL A 32 -4.64 6.26 23.02
C VAL A 32 -3.89 5.00 22.60
N VAL A 33 -2.69 4.76 23.14
CA VAL A 33 -1.89 3.57 22.85
C VAL A 33 -2.51 2.33 23.50
N LEU A 34 -2.80 2.36 24.81
CA LEU A 34 -3.16 1.18 25.58
C LEU A 34 -4.66 0.85 25.51
N ASP A 35 -5.52 1.88 25.47
CA ASP A 35 -6.97 1.73 25.63
C ASP A 35 -7.82 2.13 24.42
N ARG A 36 -7.20 2.40 23.26
CA ARG A 36 -7.97 2.80 22.07
C ARG A 36 -7.50 2.18 20.77
N ALA A 37 -6.23 2.37 20.39
CA ALA A 37 -5.78 2.15 19.02
C ALA A 37 -5.16 0.78 18.78
N LEU A 38 -4.41 0.24 19.75
CA LEU A 38 -3.70 -1.02 19.59
C LEU A 38 -4.51 -2.19 20.14
N PRO A 39 -4.46 -3.36 19.46
CA PRO A 39 -5.11 -4.57 19.94
C PRO A 39 -4.27 -5.26 21.02
N PHE A 40 -4.92 -5.96 21.93
CA PHE A 40 -4.26 -6.90 22.84
C PHE A 40 -3.96 -8.21 22.10
N LEU A 41 -2.77 -8.75 22.28
CA LEU A 41 -2.32 -9.95 21.56
C LEU A 41 -3.20 -11.17 21.84
N GLY A 42 -3.67 -11.35 23.09
CA GLY A 42 -4.40 -12.54 23.52
C GLY A 42 -5.73 -12.72 22.79
N ASP A 43 -6.57 -11.67 22.73
CA ASP A 43 -7.89 -11.74 22.10
C ASP A 43 -7.98 -10.97 20.76
N GLY A 44 -6.95 -10.22 20.39
CA GLY A 44 -6.89 -9.49 19.12
C GLY A 44 -7.87 -8.32 19.02
N LEU A 45 -8.49 -7.90 20.11
CA LEU A 45 -9.53 -6.88 20.13
C LEU A 45 -9.02 -5.55 20.66
N LYS A 46 -9.57 -4.47 20.12
CA LYS A 46 -9.51 -3.14 20.73
C LYS A 46 -10.58 -3.04 21.84
N PRO A 47 -10.42 -2.15 22.83
CA PRO A 47 -11.38 -2.04 23.94
C PRO A 47 -12.84 -1.87 23.49
N VAL A 48 -13.12 -1.01 22.51
CA VAL A 48 -14.49 -0.84 21.99
C VAL A 48 -15.06 -2.13 21.40
N GLN A 49 -14.27 -2.90 20.68
CA GLN A 49 -14.68 -4.17 20.06
C GLN A 49 -14.98 -5.22 21.14
N ARG A 50 -14.11 -5.33 22.15
CA ARG A 50 -14.28 -6.23 23.30
C ARG A 50 -15.56 -5.91 24.05
N ARG A 51 -15.81 -4.64 24.32
CA ARG A 51 -17.03 -4.17 25.03
C ARG A 51 -18.30 -4.42 24.24
N ILE A 52 -18.26 -4.27 22.89
CA ILE A 52 -19.41 -4.59 22.02
C ILE A 52 -19.73 -6.10 22.10
N VAL A 53 -18.72 -6.95 21.91
CA VAL A 53 -18.90 -8.42 21.93
C VAL A 53 -19.39 -8.89 23.31
N TYR A 54 -18.84 -8.32 24.38
CA TYR A 54 -19.25 -8.60 25.76
C TYR A 54 -20.70 -8.18 26.03
N ALA A 55 -21.06 -6.94 25.70
CA ALA A 55 -22.44 -6.45 25.88
C ALA A 55 -23.47 -7.26 25.08
N MET A 56 -23.12 -7.70 23.86
CA MET A 56 -23.99 -8.57 23.09
C MET A 56 -24.16 -9.94 23.74
N SER A 57 -23.13 -10.48 24.37
CA SER A 57 -23.21 -11.71 25.17
C SER A 57 -24.14 -11.56 26.36
N GLU A 58 -24.00 -10.48 27.13
CA GLU A 58 -24.86 -10.18 28.29
C GLU A 58 -26.34 -9.96 27.87
N LEU A 59 -26.58 -9.39 26.69
CA LEU A 59 -27.92 -9.26 26.11
C LEU A 59 -28.50 -10.57 25.60
N GLY A 60 -27.74 -11.68 25.67
CA GLY A 60 -28.13 -12.99 25.15
C GLY A 60 -28.24 -13.04 23.62
N LEU A 61 -27.52 -12.16 22.91
CA LEU A 61 -27.52 -12.09 21.45
C LEU A 61 -26.53 -13.07 20.82
N ASN A 62 -26.57 -14.33 21.25
CA ASN A 62 -25.75 -15.39 20.65
C ASN A 62 -26.22 -15.76 19.23
N ALA A 63 -25.48 -16.62 18.54
CA ALA A 63 -25.76 -17.01 17.16
C ALA A 63 -27.16 -17.61 16.93
N ALA A 64 -27.71 -18.31 17.93
CA ALA A 64 -29.06 -18.92 17.88
C ALA A 64 -30.18 -17.92 18.21
N ALA A 65 -29.86 -16.77 18.80
CA ALA A 65 -30.83 -15.76 19.19
C ALA A 65 -31.44 -15.05 17.98
N LYS A 66 -32.64 -14.49 18.19
CA LYS A 66 -33.20 -13.52 17.23
C LYS A 66 -32.40 -12.22 17.31
N PRO A 67 -32.06 -11.59 16.17
CA PRO A 67 -31.38 -10.31 16.18
C PRO A 67 -32.25 -9.24 16.84
N LYS A 68 -31.59 -8.24 17.42
CA LYS A 68 -32.24 -7.06 18.02
C LYS A 68 -31.70 -5.80 17.38
N LYS A 69 -32.44 -4.69 17.51
CA LYS A 69 -32.01 -3.37 17.01
C LYS A 69 -30.60 -3.05 17.48
N SER A 70 -29.73 -2.66 16.56
CA SER A 70 -28.33 -2.31 16.87
C SER A 70 -28.23 -1.18 17.88
N ALA A 71 -29.22 -0.26 17.89
CA ALA A 71 -29.34 0.80 18.88
C ALA A 71 -29.41 0.26 20.32
N ARG A 72 -29.96 -0.93 20.55
CA ARG A 72 -30.00 -1.56 21.86
C ARG A 72 -28.60 -1.94 22.33
N THR A 73 -27.84 -2.60 21.48
CA THR A 73 -26.45 -2.97 21.78
C THR A 73 -25.59 -1.74 22.04
N VAL A 74 -25.66 -0.74 21.13
CA VAL A 74 -24.91 0.52 21.27
C VAL A 74 -25.26 1.22 22.58
N GLY A 75 -26.57 1.33 22.92
CA GLY A 75 -27.00 1.93 24.18
C GLY A 75 -26.45 1.23 25.42
N ASP A 76 -26.45 -0.10 25.45
CA ASP A 76 -25.86 -0.87 26.56
C ASP A 76 -24.35 -0.69 26.63
N VAL A 77 -23.64 -0.68 25.51
CA VAL A 77 -22.17 -0.49 25.47
C VAL A 77 -21.77 0.87 26.02
N ILE A 78 -22.37 1.95 25.52
CA ILE A 78 -22.01 3.32 25.96
C ILE A 78 -22.50 3.62 27.36
N GLY A 79 -23.63 3.06 27.76
CA GLY A 79 -24.20 3.27 29.09
C GLY A 79 -23.51 2.50 30.21
N LYS A 80 -22.87 1.35 29.89
CA LYS A 80 -22.30 0.45 30.91
C LYS A 80 -20.77 0.39 30.88
N TYR A 81 -20.14 0.43 29.68
CA TYR A 81 -18.73 0.05 29.54
C TYR A 81 -17.88 1.07 28.80
N HIS A 82 -18.42 1.82 27.83
CA HIS A 82 -17.63 2.62 26.90
C HIS A 82 -18.14 4.06 26.83
N PRO A 83 -17.65 4.98 27.68
CA PRO A 83 -18.15 6.36 27.81
C PRO A 83 -17.67 7.26 26.66
N HIS A 84 -18.01 6.89 25.42
CA HIS A 84 -17.66 7.59 24.19
C HIS A 84 -18.87 7.75 23.27
N GLY A 85 -18.71 8.44 22.12
CA GLY A 85 -19.80 8.69 21.18
C GLY A 85 -20.43 7.42 20.62
N ASP A 86 -21.75 7.41 20.53
CA ASP A 86 -22.57 6.33 20.00
C ASP A 86 -22.22 6.00 18.53
N SER A 87 -21.93 7.02 17.73
CA SER A 87 -21.56 6.87 16.32
C SER A 87 -20.28 6.07 16.15
N ALA A 88 -19.26 6.32 16.97
CA ALA A 88 -18.00 5.56 16.91
C ALA A 88 -18.19 4.10 17.34
N CYS A 89 -19.00 3.87 18.39
CA CYS A 89 -19.36 2.53 18.83
C CYS A 89 -20.13 1.78 17.72
N TYR A 90 -21.11 2.43 17.11
CA TYR A 90 -21.88 1.83 16.03
C TYR A 90 -21.03 1.55 14.79
N GLU A 91 -20.14 2.45 14.38
CA GLU A 91 -19.20 2.22 13.27
C GLU A 91 -18.32 0.98 13.53
N ALA A 92 -17.81 0.81 14.75
CA ALA A 92 -17.05 -0.38 15.13
C ALA A 92 -17.91 -1.67 15.04
N LEU A 93 -19.17 -1.62 15.49
CA LEU A 93 -20.12 -2.73 15.36
C LEU A 93 -20.37 -3.08 13.90
N VAL A 94 -20.57 -2.08 13.05
CA VAL A 94 -20.82 -2.26 11.62
C VAL A 94 -19.63 -2.92 10.93
N LEU A 95 -18.40 -2.45 11.21
CA LEU A 95 -17.18 -3.04 10.63
C LEU A 95 -17.03 -4.53 10.99
N MET A 96 -17.34 -4.92 12.23
CA MET A 96 -17.31 -6.32 12.67
C MET A 96 -18.38 -7.20 12.01
N ALA A 97 -19.40 -6.59 11.39
CA ALA A 97 -20.48 -7.28 10.68
C ALA A 97 -20.28 -7.37 9.16
N GLN A 98 -19.32 -6.61 8.60
CA GLN A 98 -19.10 -6.54 7.15
C GLN A 98 -18.23 -7.70 6.66
N PRO A 99 -18.74 -8.61 5.79
CA PRO A 99 -17.97 -9.75 5.27
C PRO A 99 -16.88 -9.36 4.27
N PHE A 100 -16.92 -8.11 3.77
CA PHE A 100 -15.89 -7.53 2.91
C PHE A 100 -14.82 -6.73 3.69
N SER A 101 -15.05 -6.47 5.00
CA SER A 101 -14.09 -5.82 5.90
C SER A 101 -13.41 -6.82 6.83
N TYR A 102 -14.15 -7.81 7.33
CA TYR A 102 -13.66 -8.85 8.23
C TYR A 102 -13.55 -10.18 7.51
N ARG A 103 -12.42 -10.87 7.67
CA ARG A 103 -12.21 -12.20 7.10
C ARG A 103 -13.13 -13.24 7.76
N TYR A 104 -13.37 -13.09 9.07
CA TYR A 104 -14.27 -13.86 9.90
C TYR A 104 -15.15 -12.93 10.73
N PRO A 105 -16.28 -12.45 10.20
CA PRO A 105 -17.17 -11.51 10.89
C PRO A 105 -17.64 -12.05 12.25
N LEU A 106 -17.61 -11.21 13.28
CA LEU A 106 -18.07 -11.53 14.63
C LEU A 106 -19.55 -11.26 14.83
N ILE A 107 -20.10 -10.39 14.01
CA ILE A 107 -21.48 -9.92 14.11
C ILE A 107 -22.20 -10.26 12.80
N GLU A 108 -23.41 -10.77 12.92
CA GLU A 108 -24.37 -10.93 11.83
C GLU A 108 -25.32 -9.75 11.85
N GLY A 109 -25.31 -8.97 10.77
CA GLY A 109 -26.15 -7.79 10.60
C GLY A 109 -27.34 -8.05 9.70
N GLN A 110 -28.50 -7.46 10.04
CA GLN A 110 -29.71 -7.43 9.22
C GLN A 110 -30.06 -5.99 8.86
N GLY A 111 -30.24 -5.70 7.56
CA GLY A 111 -30.43 -4.36 7.04
C GLY A 111 -29.21 -3.87 6.26
N ASN A 112 -29.10 -2.55 6.05
CA ASN A 112 -27.98 -1.98 5.32
C ASN A 112 -26.78 -1.74 6.25
N PHE A 113 -25.75 -2.56 6.10
CA PHE A 113 -24.45 -2.45 6.77
C PHE A 113 -23.33 -1.94 5.84
N GLY A 114 -23.67 -1.18 4.79
CA GLY A 114 -22.73 -0.69 3.80
C GLY A 114 -22.49 -1.70 2.67
N SER A 115 -21.66 -1.33 1.73
CA SER A 115 -21.28 -2.15 0.58
C SER A 115 -19.76 -2.11 0.37
N THR A 116 -19.25 -2.95 -0.51
CA THR A 116 -17.85 -2.92 -0.93
C THR A 116 -17.47 -1.57 -1.57
N ASP A 117 -18.42 -0.95 -2.24
CA ASP A 117 -18.24 0.35 -2.88
C ASP A 117 -18.16 1.50 -1.87
N ASP A 118 -19.08 1.50 -0.90
CA ASP A 118 -19.10 2.47 0.19
C ASP A 118 -19.33 1.78 1.54
N PRO A 119 -18.25 1.37 2.23
CA PRO A 119 -18.33 0.73 3.53
C PRO A 119 -18.95 1.60 4.63
N LYS A 120 -18.98 2.93 4.43
CA LYS A 120 -19.52 3.89 5.42
C LYS A 120 -20.97 4.29 5.16
N SER A 121 -21.56 3.91 4.05
CA SER A 121 -22.95 4.16 3.72
C SER A 121 -23.87 3.09 4.31
N PHE A 122 -23.87 2.96 5.63
CA PHE A 122 -24.77 2.08 6.37
C PHE A 122 -25.93 2.85 6.97
N ALA A 123 -27.05 2.14 7.19
CA ALA A 123 -28.25 2.74 7.78
C ALA A 123 -28.04 3.08 9.26
N ALA A 124 -28.78 4.06 9.77
CA ALA A 124 -28.74 4.41 11.19
C ALA A 124 -29.12 3.21 12.08
N MET A 125 -28.51 3.10 13.26
CA MET A 125 -28.63 1.97 14.20
C MET A 125 -30.08 1.63 14.63
N ARG A 126 -31.02 2.58 14.50
CA ARG A 126 -32.45 2.33 14.75
C ARG A 126 -33.13 1.48 13.69
N TYR A 127 -32.54 1.37 12.49
CA TYR A 127 -33.10 0.58 11.39
C TYR A 127 -32.44 -0.81 11.28
N THR A 128 -31.17 -0.92 11.65
CA THR A 128 -30.43 -2.18 11.58
C THR A 128 -30.67 -3.08 12.78
N GLU A 129 -30.50 -4.39 12.59
CA GLU A 129 -30.55 -5.39 13.64
C GLU A 129 -29.26 -6.21 13.63
N SER A 130 -28.83 -6.68 14.80
CA SER A 130 -27.56 -7.41 14.93
C SER A 130 -27.63 -8.50 15.99
N LYS A 131 -26.82 -9.54 15.81
CA LYS A 131 -26.52 -10.62 16.76
C LYS A 131 -25.09 -11.11 16.53
N LEU A 132 -24.58 -11.92 17.45
CA LEU A 132 -23.27 -12.57 17.29
C LEU A 132 -23.33 -13.69 16.26
N THR A 133 -22.22 -13.90 15.55
CA THR A 133 -22.03 -15.06 14.66
C THR A 133 -21.59 -16.31 15.44
N PRO A 134 -21.65 -17.51 14.86
CA PRO A 134 -21.14 -18.71 15.50
C PRO A 134 -19.65 -18.65 15.86
N ILE A 135 -18.83 -17.96 15.09
CA ILE A 135 -17.38 -17.84 15.37
C ILE A 135 -17.09 -16.94 16.58
N ALA A 136 -18.00 -16.03 16.95
CA ALA A 136 -17.84 -15.22 18.16
C ALA A 136 -17.79 -16.08 19.45
N GLU A 137 -18.32 -17.32 19.41
CA GLU A 137 -18.20 -18.28 20.50
C GLU A 137 -16.74 -18.63 20.85
N VAL A 138 -15.83 -18.51 19.87
CA VAL A 138 -14.39 -18.70 20.08
C VAL A 138 -13.82 -17.69 21.10
N LEU A 139 -14.41 -16.50 21.18
CA LEU A 139 -14.02 -15.45 22.13
C LEU A 139 -14.74 -15.57 23.49
N LEU A 140 -15.98 -16.05 23.50
CA LEU A 140 -16.90 -15.95 24.63
C LEU A 140 -17.11 -17.25 25.39
N GLY A 141 -16.93 -18.40 24.74
CA GLY A 141 -17.38 -19.70 25.24
C GLY A 141 -16.78 -20.15 26.57
N GLU A 142 -15.67 -19.57 26.99
CA GLU A 142 -15.00 -19.90 28.24
C GLU A 142 -15.07 -18.75 29.29
N LEU A 143 -15.76 -17.64 29.01
CA LEU A 143 -15.77 -16.44 29.84
C LEU A 143 -16.22 -16.70 31.28
N GLY A 144 -17.25 -17.52 31.48
CA GLY A 144 -17.78 -17.88 32.81
C GLY A 144 -17.01 -18.99 33.56
N GLN A 145 -15.80 -19.34 33.10
CA GLN A 145 -15.02 -20.48 33.61
C GLN A 145 -13.72 -20.07 34.33
N GLY A 146 -13.71 -18.88 34.96
CA GLY A 146 -12.55 -18.38 35.71
C GLY A 146 -11.32 -18.05 34.86
N THR A 147 -11.49 -17.83 33.56
CA THR A 147 -10.43 -17.68 32.58
C THR A 147 -9.90 -16.26 32.43
N VAL A 148 -10.65 -15.26 32.89
CA VAL A 148 -10.34 -13.84 32.73
C VAL A 148 -10.27 -13.13 34.08
N ASP A 149 -9.56 -12.00 34.10
CA ASP A 149 -9.63 -11.07 35.21
C ASP A 149 -10.72 -10.03 34.91
N TRP A 150 -11.34 -9.54 35.96
CA TRP A 150 -12.42 -8.58 35.91
C TRP A 150 -11.92 -7.24 36.45
N SER A 151 -12.31 -6.16 35.82
CA SER A 151 -12.03 -4.80 36.26
C SER A 151 -13.32 -4.01 36.35
N PRO A 152 -13.41 -3.06 37.30
CA PRO A 152 -14.55 -2.15 37.35
C PRO A 152 -14.67 -1.37 36.02
N ASN A 153 -15.91 -1.18 35.59
CA ASN A 153 -16.23 -0.32 34.46
C ASN A 153 -15.93 1.16 34.82
N PHE A 154 -16.16 2.09 33.88
CA PHE A 154 -15.80 3.50 34.02
C PHE A 154 -16.43 4.23 35.25
N ASP A 155 -17.58 3.78 35.76
CA ASP A 155 -18.28 4.36 36.91
C ASP A 155 -18.22 3.47 38.15
N GLY A 156 -17.56 2.31 38.10
CA GLY A 156 -17.37 1.38 39.19
C GLY A 156 -18.64 0.64 39.65
N THR A 157 -19.72 0.67 38.85
CA THR A 157 -21.00 0.03 39.18
C THR A 157 -21.08 -1.41 38.71
N MET A 158 -20.25 -1.82 37.74
CA MET A 158 -20.22 -3.15 37.13
C MET A 158 -18.78 -3.55 36.85
N ASP A 159 -18.57 -4.84 36.65
CA ASP A 159 -17.28 -5.37 36.18
C ASP A 159 -17.33 -5.69 34.70
N GLU A 160 -16.21 -5.45 34.01
CA GLU A 160 -15.98 -5.87 32.63
C GLU A 160 -14.73 -6.77 32.54
N PRO A 161 -14.70 -7.74 31.58
CA PRO A 161 -13.51 -8.56 31.42
C PRO A 161 -12.36 -7.77 30.82
N THR A 162 -11.17 -7.91 31.40
CA THR A 162 -9.96 -7.22 30.92
C THR A 162 -9.53 -7.72 29.54
N TRP A 163 -9.80 -9.00 29.22
CA TRP A 163 -9.63 -9.63 27.92
C TRP A 163 -10.65 -10.74 27.73
N MET A 164 -10.78 -11.23 26.49
CA MET A 164 -11.59 -12.41 26.17
C MET A 164 -10.74 -13.68 26.17
N PRO A 165 -11.27 -14.83 26.62
CA PRO A 165 -10.55 -16.10 26.65
C PRO A 165 -10.50 -16.76 25.26
N ALA A 166 -9.86 -16.06 24.31
CA ALA A 166 -9.85 -16.46 22.91
C ALA A 166 -9.25 -17.87 22.69
N ARG A 167 -10.01 -18.74 22.03
CA ARG A 167 -9.57 -20.09 21.66
C ARG A 167 -8.77 -20.14 20.37
N LEU A 168 -8.84 -19.07 19.55
CA LEU A 168 -8.08 -18.87 18.32
C LEU A 168 -7.41 -17.48 18.32
N PRO A 169 -6.28 -17.30 17.65
CA PRO A 169 -5.56 -16.03 17.61
C PRO A 169 -6.28 -15.03 16.70
N HIS A 170 -7.33 -14.43 17.22
CA HIS A 170 -8.24 -13.56 16.52
C HIS A 170 -7.52 -12.35 15.87
N LEU A 171 -6.45 -11.88 16.51
CA LEU A 171 -5.55 -10.85 15.95
C LEU A 171 -5.10 -11.17 14.53
N LEU A 172 -4.65 -12.41 14.30
CA LEU A 172 -4.18 -12.84 12.98
C LEU A 172 -5.32 -13.22 12.05
N LEU A 173 -6.46 -13.69 12.57
CA LEU A 173 -7.58 -14.12 11.75
C LEU A 173 -8.29 -12.96 11.05
N ASN A 174 -8.55 -11.87 11.76
CA ASN A 174 -9.24 -10.71 11.19
C ASN A 174 -8.31 -9.53 10.92
N GLY A 175 -7.11 -9.55 11.50
CA GLY A 175 -6.22 -8.41 11.45
C GLY A 175 -6.77 -7.20 12.20
N THR A 176 -6.06 -6.09 12.12
CA THR A 176 -6.50 -4.82 12.67
C THR A 176 -5.66 -3.69 12.11
N THR A 177 -6.23 -2.50 12.02
CA THR A 177 -5.52 -1.27 11.70
C THR A 177 -5.80 -0.24 12.78
N GLY A 178 -4.80 0.54 13.19
CA GLY A 178 -4.97 1.56 14.20
C GLY A 178 -3.83 2.57 14.20
N ILE A 179 -4.16 3.83 14.47
CA ILE A 179 -3.21 4.93 14.55
C ILE A 179 -3.24 5.44 15.98
N ALA A 180 -2.10 5.32 16.68
CA ALA A 180 -1.89 5.86 18.00
C ALA A 180 -0.94 7.06 17.97
N VAL A 181 -0.63 7.63 19.12
CA VAL A 181 0.37 8.69 19.21
C VAL A 181 1.76 8.07 19.11
N GLY A 182 2.53 8.47 18.11
CA GLY A 182 3.89 8.00 17.89
C GLY A 182 4.03 6.59 17.30
N MET A 183 2.94 5.83 17.15
CA MET A 183 2.97 4.48 16.59
C MET A 183 1.65 4.10 15.89
N ALA A 184 1.71 3.07 15.07
CA ALA A 184 0.55 2.53 14.38
C ALA A 184 0.60 1.00 14.38
N THR A 185 -0.53 0.36 14.12
CA THR A 185 -0.65 -1.08 13.88
C THR A 185 -1.36 -1.32 12.55
N ASP A 186 -0.85 -2.27 11.76
CA ASP A 186 -1.43 -2.73 10.51
C ASP A 186 -1.19 -4.24 10.41
N VAL A 187 -2.02 -5.01 11.06
CA VAL A 187 -1.99 -6.48 11.05
C VAL A 187 -2.95 -6.97 9.97
N PRO A 188 -2.48 -7.68 8.94
CA PRO A 188 -3.36 -8.24 7.91
C PRO A 188 -4.11 -9.47 8.42
N PRO A 189 -5.28 -9.78 7.86
CA PRO A 189 -5.99 -11.03 8.14
C PRO A 189 -5.31 -12.24 7.49
N HIS A 190 -5.52 -13.44 8.08
CA HIS A 190 -4.95 -14.70 7.62
C HIS A 190 -5.99 -15.82 7.60
N ASN A 191 -5.69 -16.87 6.85
CA ASN A 191 -6.52 -18.07 6.82
C ASN A 191 -6.42 -18.85 8.12
N LEU A 192 -7.58 -19.26 8.67
CA LEU A 192 -7.68 -19.95 9.95
C LEU A 192 -6.94 -21.29 9.94
N ASN A 193 -7.10 -22.09 8.89
CA ASN A 193 -6.43 -23.39 8.80
C ASN A 193 -4.91 -23.25 8.74
N GLU A 194 -4.39 -22.22 8.06
CA GLU A 194 -2.97 -21.94 7.98
C GLU A 194 -2.39 -21.52 9.34
N ILE A 195 -3.09 -20.65 10.07
CA ILE A 195 -2.67 -20.22 11.41
C ILE A 195 -2.70 -21.38 12.40
N VAL A 196 -3.77 -22.18 12.42
CA VAL A 196 -3.86 -23.35 13.30
C VAL A 196 -2.77 -24.37 12.97
N SER A 197 -2.48 -24.60 11.69
CA SER A 197 -1.39 -25.50 11.28
C SER A 197 -0.03 -25.04 11.81
N ALA A 198 0.26 -23.72 11.77
CA ALA A 198 1.48 -23.14 12.33
C ALA A 198 1.55 -23.26 13.86
N LEU A 199 0.42 -23.06 14.57
CA LEU A 199 0.33 -23.25 16.01
C LEU A 199 0.62 -24.70 16.41
N ILE A 200 0.07 -25.66 15.66
CA ILE A 200 0.33 -27.08 15.87
C ILE A 200 1.81 -27.39 15.64
N ARG A 201 2.42 -26.84 14.59
CA ARG A 201 3.85 -26.98 14.33
C ARG A 201 4.69 -26.50 15.52
N LEU A 202 4.37 -25.34 16.12
CA LEU A 202 5.04 -24.80 17.30
C LEU A 202 4.78 -25.63 18.58
N LEU A 203 3.60 -26.20 18.73
CA LEU A 203 3.32 -27.11 19.85
C LEU A 203 4.13 -28.41 19.77
N ASP A 204 4.32 -28.94 18.56
CA ASP A 204 5.10 -30.16 18.31
C ASP A 204 6.62 -29.87 18.35
N ASP A 205 7.05 -28.73 17.84
CA ASP A 205 8.44 -28.30 17.80
C ASP A 205 8.57 -26.81 18.17
N PRO A 206 8.84 -26.49 19.44
CA PRO A 206 9.00 -25.10 19.91
C PRO A 206 10.16 -24.36 19.29
N ASP A 207 11.15 -25.06 18.74
CA ASP A 207 12.33 -24.46 18.11
C ASP A 207 12.13 -24.20 16.62
N ALA A 208 10.96 -24.55 16.05
CA ALA A 208 10.64 -24.30 14.66
C ALA A 208 10.99 -22.85 14.24
N SER A 209 11.67 -22.71 13.11
CA SER A 209 12.09 -21.42 12.58
C SER A 209 10.93 -20.66 11.96
N ILE A 210 11.13 -19.35 11.71
CA ILE A 210 10.14 -18.56 10.96
C ILE A 210 9.95 -19.13 9.56
N SER A 211 10.97 -19.68 8.94
CA SER A 211 10.86 -20.33 7.63
C SER A 211 9.94 -21.54 7.66
N ASP A 212 10.03 -22.37 8.71
CA ASP A 212 9.16 -23.55 8.89
C ASP A 212 7.70 -23.11 9.11
N LEU A 213 7.48 -22.02 9.86
CA LEU A 213 6.14 -21.45 10.07
C LEU A 213 5.55 -20.88 8.79
N CYS A 214 6.38 -20.31 7.90
CA CYS A 214 5.95 -19.79 6.61
C CYS A 214 5.60 -20.87 5.58
N GLU A 215 5.89 -22.14 5.84
CA GLU A 215 5.35 -23.27 5.06
C GLU A 215 3.85 -23.45 5.31
N HIS A 216 3.40 -23.09 6.51
CA HIS A 216 1.99 -23.14 6.94
C HIS A 216 1.31 -21.80 6.67
N VAL A 217 1.83 -20.69 7.20
CA VAL A 217 1.31 -19.32 6.98
C VAL A 217 1.97 -18.74 5.76
N ARG A 218 1.37 -18.97 4.60
CA ARG A 218 1.96 -18.59 3.30
C ARG A 218 1.90 -17.10 3.02
N GLY A 219 0.94 -16.36 3.59
CA GLY A 219 0.73 -14.93 3.39
C GLY A 219 -0.61 -14.47 3.94
N PRO A 220 -0.91 -13.17 3.91
CA PRO A 220 -2.22 -12.64 4.25
C PRO A 220 -3.34 -13.30 3.44
N ASP A 221 -4.55 -13.34 3.99
CA ASP A 221 -5.75 -13.85 3.36
C ASP A 221 -6.90 -12.86 3.56
N TYR A 222 -7.02 -11.92 2.63
CA TYR A 222 -8.02 -10.88 2.70
C TYR A 222 -9.45 -11.40 2.40
N PRO A 223 -10.50 -10.66 2.80
CA PRO A 223 -11.88 -11.00 2.43
C PRO A 223 -12.14 -11.04 0.92
N SER A 224 -11.35 -10.31 0.12
CA SER A 224 -11.46 -10.28 -1.34
C SER A 224 -10.70 -11.46 -1.98
N THR A 225 -11.09 -11.81 -3.21
CA THR A 225 -10.43 -12.85 -4.02
C THR A 225 -9.32 -12.29 -4.92
N ALA A 226 -8.88 -11.05 -4.68
CA ALA A 226 -7.75 -10.45 -5.37
C ALA A 226 -6.44 -11.21 -5.11
N GLU A 227 -5.56 -11.24 -6.09
CA GLU A 227 -4.27 -11.95 -6.02
C GLU A 227 -3.25 -11.19 -5.16
N ILE A 228 -2.54 -11.90 -4.29
CA ILE A 228 -1.34 -11.37 -3.62
C ILE A 228 -0.15 -11.67 -4.52
N ILE A 229 0.51 -10.61 -5.00
CA ILE A 229 1.60 -10.69 -5.96
C ILE A 229 2.98 -10.42 -5.34
N THR A 230 3.06 -10.25 -4.04
CA THR A 230 4.32 -10.08 -3.32
C THR A 230 5.12 -11.38 -3.36
N PRO A 231 6.42 -11.34 -3.72
CA PRO A 231 7.27 -12.52 -3.74
C PRO A 231 7.31 -13.23 -2.38
N ILE A 232 7.37 -14.57 -2.39
CA ILE A 232 7.39 -15.38 -1.15
C ILE A 232 8.59 -15.04 -0.25
N ALA A 233 9.74 -14.69 -0.84
CA ALA A 233 10.92 -14.26 -0.09
C ALA A 233 10.66 -12.97 0.70
N ASP A 234 9.95 -12.02 0.11
CA ASP A 234 9.59 -10.76 0.74
C ASP A 234 8.55 -11.00 1.86
N LEU A 235 7.57 -11.88 1.63
CA LEU A 235 6.60 -12.28 2.67
C LEU A 235 7.30 -12.90 3.88
N ARG A 236 8.29 -13.78 3.66
CA ARG A 236 9.11 -14.35 4.75
C ARG A 236 9.87 -13.27 5.52
N THR A 237 10.43 -12.29 4.81
CA THR A 237 11.13 -11.15 5.43
C THR A 237 10.17 -10.30 6.27
N ILE A 238 8.95 -10.05 5.78
CA ILE A 238 7.91 -9.33 6.51
C ILE A 238 7.55 -10.08 7.79
N TYR A 239 7.34 -11.39 7.74
CA TYR A 239 7.03 -12.20 8.92
C TYR A 239 8.22 -12.31 9.88
N ALA A 240 9.45 -12.23 9.40
CA ALA A 240 10.66 -12.22 10.24
C ALA A 240 10.88 -10.90 10.96
N THR A 241 10.52 -9.78 10.35
CA THR A 241 10.75 -8.44 10.91
C THR A 241 9.54 -7.81 11.57
N GLY A 242 8.33 -8.28 11.23
CA GLY A 242 7.06 -7.69 11.67
C GLY A 242 6.65 -6.45 10.88
N HIS A 243 7.40 -6.04 9.84
CA HIS A 243 7.03 -4.91 9.00
C HIS A 243 7.36 -5.10 7.53
N GLY A 244 6.66 -4.34 6.69
CA GLY A 244 6.85 -4.31 5.25
C GLY A 244 5.61 -3.86 4.51
N SER A 245 5.47 -4.31 3.28
CA SER A 245 4.28 -4.06 2.47
C SER A 245 3.94 -5.26 1.60
N VAL A 246 2.65 -5.52 1.45
CA VAL A 246 2.11 -6.57 0.60
C VAL A 246 1.33 -5.93 -0.54
N ARG A 247 1.56 -6.39 -1.77
CA ARG A 247 0.84 -5.94 -2.95
C ARG A 247 -0.26 -6.93 -3.30
N ALA A 248 -1.46 -6.41 -3.53
CA ALA A 248 -2.57 -7.17 -4.08
C ALA A 248 -3.03 -6.56 -5.41
N ARG A 249 -3.41 -7.42 -6.33
CA ARG A 249 -3.81 -7.08 -7.70
C ARG A 249 -5.20 -7.65 -7.99
N ALA A 250 -6.03 -6.87 -8.67
CA ALA A 250 -7.33 -7.27 -9.16
C ALA A 250 -7.24 -8.49 -10.09
N THR A 251 -8.25 -9.35 -10.06
CA THR A 251 -8.42 -10.43 -11.02
C THR A 251 -9.34 -10.00 -12.13
N TYR A 252 -9.10 -10.50 -13.33
CA TYR A 252 -9.94 -10.25 -14.49
C TYR A 252 -10.03 -11.47 -15.39
N GLU A 253 -11.10 -11.51 -16.17
CA GLU A 253 -11.37 -12.54 -17.16
C GLU A 253 -11.71 -11.90 -18.50
N LYS A 254 -11.49 -12.63 -19.59
CA LYS A 254 -11.93 -12.22 -20.92
C LYS A 254 -13.28 -12.83 -21.21
N GLU A 255 -14.29 -12.00 -21.37
CA GLU A 255 -15.63 -12.41 -21.81
C GLU A 255 -15.89 -11.87 -23.23
N ASN A 256 -15.84 -12.74 -24.22
CA ASN A 256 -15.91 -12.36 -25.63
C ASN A 256 -14.81 -11.33 -25.99
N ALA A 257 -15.20 -10.10 -26.31
CA ALA A 257 -14.31 -8.99 -26.63
C ALA A 257 -13.99 -8.11 -25.43
N ASN A 258 -14.69 -8.29 -24.31
CA ASN A 258 -14.57 -7.44 -23.12
C ASN A 258 -13.59 -8.03 -22.11
N ILE A 259 -13.06 -7.13 -21.25
CA ILE A 259 -12.27 -7.50 -20.08
C ILE A 259 -13.14 -7.23 -18.88
N VAL A 260 -13.40 -8.24 -18.07
CA VAL A 260 -14.26 -8.15 -16.88
C VAL A 260 -13.40 -8.30 -15.64
N VAL A 261 -13.33 -7.27 -14.83
CA VAL A 261 -12.69 -7.31 -13.51
C VAL A 261 -13.65 -8.00 -12.55
N THR A 262 -13.20 -9.13 -11.97
CA THR A 262 -14.01 -10.02 -11.12
C THR A 262 -13.70 -9.88 -9.64
N ALA A 263 -12.53 -9.33 -9.28
CA ALA A 263 -12.19 -9.01 -7.89
C ALA A 263 -11.27 -7.78 -7.82
N LEU A 264 -11.46 -6.99 -6.78
CA LEU A 264 -10.63 -5.83 -6.47
C LEU A 264 -9.79 -6.07 -5.24
N PRO A 265 -8.63 -5.40 -5.10
CA PRO A 265 -7.86 -5.39 -3.87
C PRO A 265 -8.71 -4.97 -2.65
N TYR A 266 -8.36 -5.47 -1.48
CA TYR A 266 -9.08 -5.23 -0.23
C TYR A 266 -9.34 -3.73 0.01
N GLN A 267 -10.57 -3.36 0.38
CA GLN A 267 -11.00 -1.96 0.61
C GLN A 267 -10.83 -1.02 -0.60
N VAL A 268 -10.86 -1.55 -1.80
CA VAL A 268 -10.92 -0.75 -3.02
C VAL A 268 -12.35 -0.70 -3.53
N SER A 269 -12.86 0.51 -3.73
CA SER A 269 -14.20 0.76 -4.25
C SER A 269 -14.23 0.60 -5.78
N PRO A 270 -15.20 -0.15 -6.35
CA PRO A 270 -15.44 -0.21 -7.79
C PRO A 270 -15.61 1.17 -8.43
N SER A 271 -16.46 2.02 -7.85
CA SER A 271 -16.73 3.38 -8.35
C SER A 271 -15.46 4.23 -8.43
N LYS A 272 -14.56 4.12 -7.46
CA LYS A 272 -13.29 4.84 -7.47
C LYS A 272 -12.38 4.37 -8.60
N VAL A 273 -12.29 3.07 -8.85
CA VAL A 273 -11.52 2.52 -9.97
C VAL A 273 -12.09 2.99 -11.31
N ILE A 274 -13.42 2.93 -11.46
CA ILE A 274 -14.11 3.43 -12.64
C ILE A 274 -13.80 4.91 -12.88
N GLU A 275 -13.86 5.72 -11.82
CA GLU A 275 -13.52 7.15 -11.91
C GLU A 275 -12.08 7.38 -12.37
N GLN A 276 -11.11 6.65 -11.81
CA GLN A 276 -9.69 6.75 -12.19
C GLN A 276 -9.48 6.39 -13.66
N ILE A 277 -10.12 5.32 -14.15
CA ILE A 277 -10.06 4.91 -15.56
C ILE A 277 -10.75 5.94 -16.45
N ALA A 278 -11.95 6.40 -16.08
CA ALA A 278 -12.68 7.41 -16.84
C ALA A 278 -11.92 8.75 -16.93
N GLN A 279 -11.19 9.15 -15.91
CA GLN A 279 -10.31 10.31 -15.97
C GLN A 279 -9.20 10.14 -17.01
N GLN A 280 -8.58 8.97 -17.09
CA GLN A 280 -7.57 8.67 -18.12
C GLN A 280 -8.17 8.64 -19.52
N MET A 281 -9.39 8.09 -19.69
CA MET A 281 -10.12 8.12 -20.96
C MET A 281 -10.41 9.55 -21.42
N ARG A 282 -10.92 10.42 -20.52
CA ARG A 282 -11.14 11.85 -20.80
C ARG A 282 -9.84 12.59 -21.17
N ALA A 283 -8.75 12.25 -20.51
CA ALA A 283 -7.42 12.78 -20.81
C ALA A 283 -6.81 12.20 -22.09
N LYS A 284 -7.53 11.29 -22.80
CA LYS A 284 -7.08 10.58 -24.02
C LYS A 284 -5.81 9.72 -23.80
N LYS A 285 -5.57 9.29 -22.58
CA LYS A 285 -4.45 8.41 -22.22
C LYS A 285 -4.77 6.93 -22.43
N LEU A 286 -6.02 6.57 -22.69
CA LEU A 286 -6.52 5.21 -22.96
C LEU A 286 -7.26 5.15 -24.30
N PRO A 287 -6.56 5.32 -25.45
CA PRO A 287 -7.23 5.34 -26.75
C PRO A 287 -7.79 3.97 -27.18
N TRP A 288 -7.36 2.90 -26.53
CA TRP A 288 -7.82 1.52 -26.83
C TRP A 288 -9.10 1.13 -26.09
N LEU A 289 -9.53 1.91 -25.10
CA LEU A 289 -10.76 1.67 -24.36
C LEU A 289 -11.87 2.53 -24.94
N GLU A 290 -13.03 1.92 -25.24
CA GLU A 290 -14.21 2.59 -25.75
C GLU A 290 -15.16 2.99 -24.64
N ASP A 291 -15.42 2.07 -23.72
CA ASP A 291 -16.38 2.26 -22.64
C ASP A 291 -15.97 1.51 -21.36
N ILE A 292 -16.53 1.93 -20.22
CA ILE A 292 -16.41 1.25 -18.93
C ILE A 292 -17.77 1.21 -18.27
N ARG A 293 -18.18 0.04 -17.77
CA ARG A 293 -19.48 -0.17 -17.15
C ARG A 293 -19.36 -0.88 -15.81
N ASP A 294 -20.17 -0.48 -14.86
CA ASP A 294 -20.38 -1.20 -13.62
C ASP A 294 -21.58 -2.13 -13.80
N GLU A 295 -21.34 -3.41 -13.77
CA GLU A 295 -22.35 -4.46 -13.83
C GLU A 295 -22.37 -5.26 -12.51
N SER A 296 -21.83 -4.68 -11.42
CA SER A 296 -21.82 -5.30 -10.10
C SER A 296 -23.24 -5.47 -9.58
N ASP A 297 -23.56 -6.63 -9.03
CA ASP A 297 -24.83 -6.95 -8.44
C ASP A 297 -24.66 -7.76 -7.14
N HIS A 298 -25.76 -8.24 -6.57
CA HIS A 298 -25.72 -9.04 -5.34
C HIS A 298 -25.00 -10.38 -5.52
N ALA A 299 -25.11 -11.00 -6.70
CA ALA A 299 -24.46 -12.29 -7.01
C ALA A 299 -22.98 -12.08 -7.38
N ASN A 300 -22.65 -10.97 -8.03
CA ASN A 300 -21.33 -10.58 -8.46
C ASN A 300 -20.97 -9.20 -7.86
N PRO A 301 -20.52 -9.14 -6.61
CA PRO A 301 -20.28 -7.85 -5.91
C PRO A 301 -19.20 -6.98 -6.58
N VAL A 302 -18.38 -7.56 -7.43
CA VAL A 302 -17.40 -6.87 -8.27
C VAL A 302 -17.53 -7.41 -9.69
N ARG A 303 -18.07 -6.58 -10.58
CA ARG A 303 -18.15 -6.86 -12.01
C ARG A 303 -18.00 -5.55 -12.80
N VAL A 304 -16.75 -5.15 -13.04
CA VAL A 304 -16.42 -3.95 -13.81
C VAL A 304 -16.01 -4.38 -15.22
N VAL A 305 -16.80 -3.96 -16.22
CA VAL A 305 -16.62 -4.34 -17.62
C VAL A 305 -15.88 -3.23 -18.35
N LEU A 306 -14.72 -3.56 -18.88
CA LEU A 306 -13.92 -2.71 -19.75
C LEU A 306 -14.18 -3.13 -21.20
N VAL A 307 -14.62 -2.20 -22.05
CA VAL A 307 -14.95 -2.44 -23.47
C VAL A 307 -13.82 -1.91 -24.34
N PRO A 308 -12.97 -2.78 -24.90
CA PRO A 308 -11.93 -2.36 -25.84
C PRO A 308 -12.56 -1.88 -27.17
N ARG A 309 -11.94 -0.90 -27.84
CA ARG A 309 -12.37 -0.43 -29.16
C ARG A 309 -12.29 -1.47 -30.28
N SER A 310 -11.46 -2.49 -30.11
CA SER A 310 -11.21 -3.52 -31.10
C SER A 310 -10.75 -4.80 -30.41
N ASN A 311 -11.13 -5.94 -30.96
CA ASN A 311 -10.66 -7.26 -30.53
C ASN A 311 -9.14 -7.47 -30.73
N ARG A 312 -8.45 -6.51 -31.37
CA ARG A 312 -6.98 -6.53 -31.55
C ARG A 312 -6.22 -5.87 -30.38
N VAL A 313 -6.94 -5.27 -29.45
CA VAL A 313 -6.31 -4.66 -28.26
C VAL A 313 -5.69 -5.77 -27.41
N ASP A 314 -4.42 -5.61 -27.08
CA ASP A 314 -3.73 -6.49 -26.15
C ASP A 314 -4.24 -6.22 -24.73
N ALA A 315 -5.00 -7.18 -24.21
CA ALA A 315 -5.59 -7.08 -22.88
C ALA A 315 -4.54 -7.10 -21.77
N GLU A 316 -3.44 -7.84 -21.93
CA GLU A 316 -2.38 -7.92 -20.91
C GLU A 316 -1.64 -6.59 -20.80
N HIS A 317 -1.33 -5.99 -21.96
CA HIS A 317 -0.69 -4.69 -22.02
C HIS A 317 -1.57 -3.57 -21.45
N LEU A 318 -2.87 -3.56 -21.82
CA LEU A 318 -3.85 -2.62 -21.26
C LEU A 318 -3.99 -2.79 -19.74
N MET A 319 -4.16 -4.02 -19.26
CA MET A 319 -4.27 -4.28 -17.82
C MET A 319 -2.99 -3.98 -17.07
N GLY A 320 -1.81 -4.23 -17.66
CA GLY A 320 -0.52 -3.82 -17.10
C GLY A 320 -0.43 -2.32 -16.84
N HIS A 321 -0.90 -1.51 -17.78
CA HIS A 321 -1.00 -0.05 -17.60
C HIS A 321 -2.00 0.33 -16.49
N LEU A 322 -3.18 -0.29 -16.49
CA LEU A 322 -4.20 -0.01 -15.49
C LEU A 322 -3.76 -0.42 -14.07
N PHE A 323 -3.05 -1.53 -13.91
CA PHE A 323 -2.44 -1.93 -12.64
C PHE A 323 -1.41 -0.91 -12.15
N ALA A 324 -0.61 -0.35 -13.04
CA ALA A 324 0.41 0.65 -12.68
C ALA A 324 -0.16 2.04 -12.35
N THR A 325 -1.38 2.35 -12.83
CA THR A 325 -1.92 3.73 -12.82
C THR A 325 -3.22 3.91 -12.05
N THR A 326 -3.80 2.81 -11.53
CA THR A 326 -5.07 2.83 -10.79
C THR A 326 -5.00 1.94 -9.54
N ASP A 327 -6.04 1.99 -8.69
CA ASP A 327 -6.18 1.13 -7.51
C ASP A 327 -6.50 -0.35 -7.85
N LEU A 328 -6.46 -0.76 -9.14
CA LEU A 328 -6.51 -2.18 -9.54
C LEU A 328 -5.30 -2.98 -9.02
N GLU A 329 -4.20 -2.33 -8.71
CA GLU A 329 -3.12 -2.86 -7.89
C GLU A 329 -2.88 -1.92 -6.72
N ARG A 330 -2.80 -2.48 -5.51
CA ARG A 330 -2.62 -1.70 -4.28
C ARG A 330 -1.60 -2.34 -3.36
N SER A 331 -0.82 -1.48 -2.70
CA SER A 331 0.12 -1.86 -1.65
C SER A 331 -0.50 -1.63 -0.28
N TYR A 332 -0.38 -2.64 0.60
CA TYR A 332 -0.82 -2.60 2.00
C TYR A 332 0.39 -2.62 2.90
N ARG A 333 0.49 -1.63 3.75
CA ARG A 333 1.51 -1.61 4.81
C ARG A 333 1.23 -2.74 5.79
N ILE A 334 2.28 -3.38 6.28
CA ILE A 334 2.23 -4.33 7.40
C ILE A 334 3.09 -3.77 8.53
N ASN A 335 2.52 -3.78 9.72
CA ASN A 335 3.20 -3.42 10.96
C ASN A 335 2.54 -4.19 12.12
N LEU A 336 3.18 -5.27 12.54
CA LEU A 336 2.67 -6.19 13.56
C LEU A 336 2.90 -5.63 14.98
N ASN A 337 2.49 -4.39 15.20
CA ASN A 337 2.61 -3.69 16.47
C ASN A 337 1.38 -3.96 17.33
N VAL A 338 1.56 -4.58 18.47
CA VAL A 338 0.48 -5.06 19.35
C VAL A 338 0.86 -4.89 20.81
N ILE A 339 -0.13 -4.84 21.69
CA ILE A 339 0.09 -4.92 23.14
C ILE A 339 0.34 -6.38 23.49
N GLY A 340 1.56 -6.68 23.95
CA GLY A 340 1.97 -8.01 24.38
C GLY A 340 1.35 -8.43 25.71
N LEU A 341 1.65 -9.66 26.16
CA LEU A 341 1.22 -10.17 27.48
C LEU A 341 1.84 -9.40 28.63
N ASP A 342 2.93 -8.68 28.39
CA ASP A 342 3.58 -7.78 29.36
C ASP A 342 2.93 -6.39 29.46
N GLY A 343 1.84 -6.16 28.71
CA GLY A 343 1.12 -4.88 28.65
C GLY A 343 1.83 -3.80 27.85
N ARG A 344 2.90 -4.10 27.11
CA ARG A 344 3.68 -3.13 26.34
C ARG A 344 3.42 -3.22 24.85
N PRO A 345 3.34 -2.07 24.14
CA PRO A 345 3.27 -2.05 22.68
C PRO A 345 4.62 -2.41 22.08
N GLN A 346 4.65 -3.39 21.18
CA GLN A 346 5.86 -3.86 20.50
C GLN A 346 5.54 -4.38 19.10
N VAL A 347 6.43 -4.12 18.16
CA VAL A 347 6.41 -4.80 16.87
C VAL A 347 6.99 -6.19 17.06
N LYS A 348 6.23 -7.21 16.70
CA LYS A 348 6.59 -8.62 16.88
C LYS A 348 6.67 -9.33 15.54
N ASN A 349 7.57 -10.30 15.43
CA ASN A 349 7.60 -11.21 14.30
C ASN A 349 6.52 -12.30 14.44
N LEU A 350 6.26 -13.05 13.37
CA LEU A 350 5.22 -14.08 13.36
C LEU A 350 5.44 -15.13 14.45
N LYS A 351 6.67 -15.62 14.63
CA LYS A 351 6.98 -16.65 15.64
C LYS A 351 6.66 -16.15 17.04
N THR A 352 7.14 -14.95 17.40
CA THR A 352 6.88 -14.35 18.72
C THR A 352 5.39 -14.14 18.97
N LEU A 353 4.62 -13.70 17.96
CA LEU A 353 3.16 -13.57 18.07
C LEU A 353 2.48 -14.91 18.38
N LEU A 354 2.85 -15.97 17.68
CA LEU A 354 2.26 -17.30 17.87
C LEU A 354 2.70 -17.93 19.20
N GLU A 355 3.95 -17.76 19.61
CA GLU A 355 4.47 -18.28 20.90
C GLU A 355 3.80 -17.59 22.09
N GLU A 356 3.69 -16.25 22.07
CA GLU A 356 3.01 -15.51 23.14
C GLU A 356 1.53 -15.84 23.18
N TRP A 357 0.87 -16.00 22.03
CA TRP A 357 -0.51 -16.41 21.98
C TRP A 357 -0.71 -17.84 22.54
N LEU A 358 0.19 -18.78 22.22
CA LEU A 358 0.15 -20.14 22.81
C LEU A 358 0.36 -20.11 24.33
N ARG A 359 1.19 -19.21 24.84
CA ARG A 359 1.33 -18.98 26.29
C ARG A 359 0.01 -18.50 26.89
N PHE A 360 -0.56 -17.45 26.31
CA PHE A 360 -1.88 -16.94 26.71
C PHE A 360 -2.94 -18.04 26.70
N ARG A 361 -3.00 -18.85 25.64
CA ARG A 361 -3.96 -19.95 25.55
C ARG A 361 -3.69 -21.03 26.59
N SER A 362 -2.45 -21.38 26.84
CA SER A 362 -2.07 -22.36 27.87
C SER A 362 -2.49 -21.89 29.25
N ASP A 363 -2.23 -20.65 29.60
CA ASP A 363 -2.63 -20.07 30.88
C ASP A 363 -4.16 -20.02 31.03
N THR A 364 -4.87 -19.66 29.97
CA THR A 364 -6.35 -19.66 29.91
C THR A 364 -6.91 -21.07 30.15
N VAL A 365 -6.34 -22.10 29.51
CA VAL A 365 -6.77 -23.50 29.69
C VAL A 365 -6.46 -23.98 31.11
N VAL A 366 -5.29 -23.66 31.66
CA VAL A 366 -4.95 -24.01 33.05
C VAL A 366 -5.92 -23.35 34.04
N ARG A 367 -6.26 -22.08 33.86
CA ARG A 367 -7.28 -21.40 34.70
C ARG A 367 -8.64 -22.07 34.59
N ARG A 368 -9.08 -22.43 33.38
CA ARG A 368 -10.34 -23.13 33.14
C ARG A 368 -10.37 -24.48 33.84
N LEU A 369 -9.31 -25.28 33.71
CA LEU A 369 -9.22 -26.60 34.34
C LEU A 369 -9.20 -26.51 35.87
N ASN A 370 -8.46 -25.55 36.45
CA ASN A 370 -8.43 -25.31 37.89
C ASN A 370 -9.82 -24.90 38.43
N HIS A 371 -10.48 -23.99 37.74
CA HIS A 371 -11.83 -23.55 38.10
C HIS A 371 -12.84 -24.74 38.05
N ARG A 372 -12.70 -25.60 37.03
CA ARG A 372 -13.53 -26.80 36.98
C ARG A 372 -13.18 -27.79 38.09
N LEU A 373 -11.88 -27.98 38.36
CA LEU A 373 -11.40 -28.86 39.44
C LEU A 373 -11.93 -28.39 40.79
N GLU A 374 -11.84 -27.12 41.11
CA GLU A 374 -12.39 -26.55 42.35
C GLU A 374 -13.89 -26.82 42.50
N LYS A 375 -14.66 -26.62 41.43
CA LYS A 375 -16.11 -26.94 41.43
C LYS A 375 -16.38 -28.45 41.66
N VAL A 376 -15.57 -29.29 41.02
CA VAL A 376 -15.70 -30.76 41.20
C VAL A 376 -15.35 -31.18 42.62
N GLU A 377 -14.24 -30.67 43.16
CA GLU A 377 -13.80 -30.97 44.52
C GLU A 377 -14.81 -30.46 45.55
N ARG A 378 -15.32 -29.25 45.40
CA ARG A 378 -16.38 -28.72 46.27
C ARG A 378 -17.64 -29.55 46.20
N ARG A 379 -18.06 -29.99 45.01
CA ARG A 379 -19.25 -30.85 44.87
C ARG A 379 -19.03 -32.23 45.47
N LEU A 380 -17.86 -32.85 45.29
CA LEU A 380 -17.49 -34.11 45.93
C LEU A 380 -17.52 -33.97 47.44
N HIS A 381 -16.97 -32.91 48.00
CA HIS A 381 -17.00 -32.66 49.45
C HIS A 381 -18.43 -32.58 49.98
N LEU A 382 -19.34 -31.89 49.30
CA LEU A 382 -20.76 -31.85 49.70
C LEU A 382 -21.44 -33.20 49.59
N LEU A 383 -21.16 -33.99 48.55
CA LEU A 383 -21.72 -35.32 48.36
C LEU A 383 -21.21 -36.33 49.41
N GLU A 384 -19.93 -36.20 49.83
CA GLU A 384 -19.38 -37.01 50.95
C GLU A 384 -20.14 -36.76 52.24
N GLY A 385 -20.39 -35.52 52.60
CA GLY A 385 -21.19 -35.16 53.76
C GLY A 385 -22.63 -35.67 53.67
N LEU A 386 -23.25 -35.49 52.52
CA LEU A 386 -24.62 -35.96 52.28
C LEU A 386 -24.72 -37.47 52.40
N LEU A 387 -23.72 -38.24 51.92
CA LEU A 387 -23.68 -39.71 52.04
C LEU A 387 -23.55 -40.14 53.48
N VAL A 388 -22.72 -39.44 54.33
CA VAL A 388 -22.65 -39.70 55.76
C VAL A 388 -24.00 -39.51 56.43
N ALA A 389 -24.73 -38.45 56.12
CA ALA A 389 -26.06 -38.17 56.61
C ALA A 389 -27.06 -39.25 56.17
N PHE A 390 -26.96 -39.67 54.93
CA PHE A 390 -27.83 -40.67 54.35
C PHE A 390 -27.69 -42.06 55.02
N LEU A 391 -26.42 -42.46 55.26
CA LEU A 391 -26.12 -43.73 55.93
C LEU A 391 -26.53 -43.72 57.41
N ASN A 392 -26.72 -42.58 58.03
CA ASN A 392 -27.07 -42.41 59.46
C ASN A 392 -28.35 -41.58 59.61
N LEU A 393 -29.32 -41.75 58.74
CA LEU A 393 -30.49 -40.87 58.60
C LEU A 393 -31.32 -40.77 59.90
N ASP A 394 -31.58 -41.89 60.62
CA ASP A 394 -32.33 -41.85 61.84
C ASP A 394 -31.64 -41.03 62.93
N GLU A 395 -30.33 -41.12 63.00
CA GLU A 395 -29.57 -40.36 64.02
C GLU A 395 -29.50 -38.86 63.64
N VAL A 396 -29.36 -38.53 62.35
CA VAL A 396 -29.42 -37.13 61.87
C VAL A 396 -30.78 -36.53 62.19
N ILE A 397 -31.89 -37.23 61.89
CA ILE A 397 -33.22 -36.71 62.21
C ILE A 397 -33.42 -36.57 63.71
N ARG A 398 -32.91 -37.55 64.52
CA ARG A 398 -32.96 -37.43 65.96
C ARG A 398 -32.28 -36.17 66.49
N ILE A 399 -31.03 -35.92 66.04
CA ILE A 399 -30.25 -34.70 66.42
C ILE A 399 -31.02 -33.43 66.05
N ILE A 400 -31.51 -33.32 64.79
CA ILE A 400 -32.26 -32.17 64.32
C ILE A 400 -33.52 -31.89 65.18
N ARG A 401 -34.12 -32.94 65.73
CA ARG A 401 -35.36 -32.83 66.53
C ARG A 401 -35.12 -32.59 68.03
N SER A 402 -33.99 -33.05 68.60
CA SER A 402 -33.73 -33.03 70.03
C SER A 402 -32.77 -31.96 70.51
N GLU A 403 -31.94 -31.39 69.60
CA GLU A 403 -30.95 -30.39 69.94
C GLU A 403 -31.46 -28.98 69.59
N ASP A 404 -31.22 -27.99 70.50
CA ASP A 404 -31.58 -26.62 70.29
C ASP A 404 -30.72 -26.00 69.17
N GLU A 405 -29.46 -26.44 69.05
CA GLU A 405 -28.52 -26.06 67.99
C GLU A 405 -28.02 -27.29 67.21
N PRO A 406 -28.75 -27.78 66.20
CA PRO A 406 -28.44 -29.05 65.51
C PRO A 406 -27.15 -28.98 64.70
N LYS A 407 -26.73 -27.78 64.19
CA LYS A 407 -25.53 -27.66 63.34
C LYS A 407 -24.24 -28.05 64.09
N PRO A 408 -23.89 -27.49 65.25
CA PRO A 408 -22.72 -27.91 66.04
C PRO A 408 -22.76 -29.40 66.45
N ALA A 409 -23.95 -29.90 66.81
CA ALA A 409 -24.12 -31.30 67.21
C ALA A 409 -23.84 -32.29 66.04
N LEU A 410 -24.29 -31.99 64.81
CA LEU A 410 -24.01 -32.76 63.62
C LEU A 410 -22.52 -32.72 63.23
N ILE A 411 -21.88 -31.54 63.31
CA ILE A 411 -20.45 -31.38 63.07
C ILE A 411 -19.65 -32.27 64.03
N ALA A 412 -19.92 -32.19 65.32
CA ALA A 412 -19.20 -32.93 66.34
C ALA A 412 -19.44 -34.46 66.22
N ARG A 413 -20.66 -34.84 65.87
CA ARG A 413 -21.03 -36.29 65.80
C ARG A 413 -20.48 -37.00 64.60
N PHE A 414 -20.47 -36.33 63.43
CA PHE A 414 -20.13 -36.99 62.15
C PHE A 414 -18.84 -36.47 61.55
N ALA A 415 -18.11 -35.58 62.24
CA ALA A 415 -16.90 -34.91 61.78
C ALA A 415 -17.11 -34.19 60.43
N LEU A 416 -18.27 -33.54 60.25
CA LEU A 416 -18.63 -32.81 59.04
C LEU A 416 -18.02 -31.42 59.06
N SER A 417 -17.79 -30.85 57.90
CA SER A 417 -17.51 -29.42 57.77
C SER A 417 -18.79 -28.59 57.92
N GLU A 418 -18.62 -27.29 58.21
CA GLU A 418 -19.75 -26.36 58.25
C GLU A 418 -20.56 -26.38 56.95
N GLU A 419 -19.87 -26.32 55.82
CA GLU A 419 -20.47 -26.30 54.46
C GLU A 419 -21.26 -27.61 54.19
N GLN A 420 -20.73 -28.76 54.60
CA GLN A 420 -21.45 -30.05 54.53
C GLN A 420 -22.71 -30.06 55.39
N THR A 421 -22.60 -29.52 56.59
CA THR A 421 -23.72 -29.52 57.54
C THR A 421 -24.82 -28.58 57.08
N ASP A 422 -24.50 -27.39 56.60
CA ASP A 422 -25.46 -26.45 56.03
C ASP A 422 -26.18 -27.09 54.82
N TYR A 423 -25.43 -27.76 53.94
CA TYR A 423 -26.01 -28.47 52.81
C TYR A 423 -26.95 -29.60 53.21
N ILE A 424 -26.62 -30.36 54.26
CA ILE A 424 -27.49 -31.42 54.84
C ILE A 424 -28.78 -30.81 55.39
N LEU A 425 -28.68 -29.73 56.18
CA LEU A 425 -29.82 -29.08 56.79
C LEU A 425 -30.77 -28.42 55.76
N GLU A 426 -30.26 -27.97 54.66
CA GLU A 426 -31.03 -27.41 53.55
C GLU A 426 -31.63 -28.51 52.62
N THR A 427 -31.26 -29.79 52.80
CA THR A 427 -31.69 -30.89 51.94
C THR A 427 -33.19 -31.16 52.09
N ARG A 428 -33.90 -31.26 50.98
CA ARG A 428 -35.34 -31.55 50.98
C ARG A 428 -35.60 -33.01 51.33
N LEU A 429 -36.59 -33.28 52.18
CA LEU A 429 -36.96 -34.65 52.62
C LEU A 429 -37.12 -35.64 51.48
N ARG A 430 -37.63 -35.26 50.33
CA ARG A 430 -37.76 -36.11 49.15
C ARG A 430 -36.44 -36.65 48.60
N GLN A 431 -35.33 -35.92 48.85
CA GLN A 431 -33.99 -36.29 48.40
C GLN A 431 -33.35 -37.35 49.31
N LEU A 432 -33.99 -37.70 50.39
CA LEU A 432 -33.58 -38.76 51.33
C LEU A 432 -34.15 -40.14 50.96
N ALA A 433 -34.79 -40.28 49.79
CA ALA A 433 -35.31 -41.57 49.31
C ALA A 433 -34.19 -42.53 48.88
N ARG A 434 -34.34 -43.86 49.05
CA ARG A 434 -33.30 -44.82 48.67
C ARG A 434 -32.80 -44.77 47.23
N LEU A 435 -33.62 -44.32 46.28
CA LEU A 435 -33.23 -44.12 44.89
C LEU A 435 -32.24 -42.97 44.74
N GLU A 436 -32.22 -42.01 45.65
CA GLU A 436 -31.27 -40.86 45.61
C GLU A 436 -29.86 -41.30 46.08
N GLU A 437 -29.71 -42.26 46.99
CA GLU A 437 -28.40 -42.81 47.36
C GLU A 437 -27.64 -43.35 46.15
N MET A 438 -28.31 -44.13 45.29
CA MET A 438 -27.68 -44.66 44.08
C MET A 438 -27.25 -43.51 43.11
N LYS A 439 -28.06 -42.46 43.02
CA LYS A 439 -27.71 -41.27 42.21
C LYS A 439 -26.52 -40.51 42.80
N ILE A 440 -26.49 -40.29 44.12
CA ILE A 440 -25.39 -39.62 44.83
C ILE A 440 -24.10 -40.42 44.62
N ARG A 441 -24.08 -41.73 44.78
CA ARG A 441 -22.90 -42.57 44.52
C ARG A 441 -22.47 -42.51 43.05
N GLY A 442 -23.42 -42.61 42.12
CA GLY A 442 -23.14 -42.50 40.69
C GLY A 442 -22.56 -41.12 40.31
N GLU A 443 -23.09 -40.03 40.89
CA GLU A 443 -22.53 -38.67 40.70
C GLU A 443 -21.13 -38.56 41.32
N GLN A 444 -20.91 -39.13 42.52
CA GLN A 444 -19.63 -39.14 43.20
C GLN A 444 -18.55 -39.87 42.38
N ASP A 445 -18.88 -41.07 41.88
CA ASP A 445 -17.96 -41.86 41.04
C ASP A 445 -17.61 -41.12 39.72
N ALA A 446 -18.59 -40.48 39.10
CA ALA A 446 -18.37 -39.71 37.88
C ALA A 446 -17.47 -38.49 38.12
N LEU A 447 -17.73 -37.74 39.21
CA LEU A 447 -16.93 -36.58 39.57
C LEU A 447 -15.51 -36.95 40.06
N ALA A 448 -15.34 -38.11 40.74
CA ALA A 448 -14.04 -38.62 41.13
C ALA A 448 -13.18 -38.95 39.92
N LYS A 449 -13.74 -39.58 38.88
CA LYS A 449 -13.05 -39.83 37.61
C LYS A 449 -12.69 -38.51 36.89
N GLU A 450 -13.62 -37.57 36.88
CA GLU A 450 -13.37 -36.25 36.30
C GLU A 450 -12.24 -35.55 37.03
N ARG A 451 -12.21 -35.53 38.37
CA ARG A 451 -11.12 -35.00 39.19
C ARG A 451 -9.78 -35.59 38.80
N GLU A 452 -9.68 -36.94 38.74
CA GLU A 452 -8.44 -37.60 38.34
C GLU A 452 -7.98 -37.19 36.93
N GLN A 453 -8.91 -37.09 36.00
CA GLN A 453 -8.60 -36.63 34.63
C GLN A 453 -8.06 -35.19 34.61
N LEU A 454 -8.74 -34.27 35.32
CA LEU A 454 -8.32 -32.87 35.42
C LEU A 454 -6.94 -32.75 36.07
N GLN A 455 -6.71 -33.43 37.19
CA GLN A 455 -5.42 -33.44 37.87
C GLN A 455 -4.32 -34.07 36.99
N ALA A 456 -4.60 -35.13 36.26
CA ALA A 456 -3.65 -35.74 35.34
C ALA A 456 -3.26 -34.84 34.17
N VAL A 457 -4.18 -34.00 33.68
CA VAL A 457 -3.87 -33.01 32.62
C VAL A 457 -3.06 -31.84 33.20
N LEU A 458 -3.46 -31.31 34.36
CA LEU A 458 -2.75 -30.22 35.02
C LEU A 458 -1.32 -30.57 35.43
N ALA A 459 -1.07 -31.86 35.84
CA ALA A 459 0.25 -32.33 36.23
C ALA A 459 1.18 -32.61 35.06
N SER A 460 0.68 -32.66 33.82
CA SER A 460 1.47 -33.06 32.65
C SER A 460 1.45 -32.02 31.53
N LYS A 461 2.58 -31.37 31.29
CA LYS A 461 2.76 -30.44 30.15
C LYS A 461 2.41 -31.11 28.81
N THR A 462 2.73 -32.38 28.64
CA THR A 462 2.43 -33.11 27.39
C THR A 462 0.93 -33.31 27.19
N LYS A 463 0.20 -33.68 28.27
CA LYS A 463 -1.26 -33.82 28.19
C LYS A 463 -1.94 -32.46 27.95
N LEU A 464 -1.47 -31.40 28.59
CA LEU A 464 -1.98 -30.04 28.36
C LEU A 464 -1.76 -29.58 26.91
N LYS A 465 -0.55 -29.78 26.37
CA LYS A 465 -0.27 -29.49 24.95
C LYS A 465 -1.17 -30.26 24.01
N LYS A 466 -1.39 -31.58 24.30
CA LYS A 466 -2.29 -32.41 23.51
C LYS A 466 -3.73 -31.88 23.55
N LEU A 467 -4.24 -31.52 24.74
CA LEU A 467 -5.58 -30.93 24.86
C LEU A 467 -5.73 -29.66 24.02
N ILE A 468 -4.77 -28.72 24.12
CA ILE A 468 -4.79 -27.49 23.33
C ILE A 468 -4.75 -27.80 21.83
N LYS A 469 -3.92 -28.75 21.40
CA LYS A 469 -3.83 -29.18 20.01
C LYS A 469 -5.16 -29.74 19.50
N ASP A 470 -5.80 -30.62 20.29
CA ASP A 470 -7.09 -31.25 19.94
C ASP A 470 -8.20 -30.18 19.83
N GLU A 471 -8.22 -29.18 20.73
CA GLU A 471 -9.15 -28.04 20.68
C GLU A 471 -8.94 -27.17 19.44
N LEU A 472 -7.69 -26.85 19.11
CA LEU A 472 -7.35 -26.08 17.90
C LEU A 472 -7.81 -26.81 16.62
N ILE A 473 -7.60 -28.13 16.54
CA ILE A 473 -8.05 -28.95 15.41
C ILE A 473 -9.58 -28.96 15.32
N ALA A 474 -10.27 -29.06 16.45
CA ALA A 474 -11.75 -29.07 16.49
C ALA A 474 -12.31 -27.71 16.02
N ASP A 475 -11.73 -26.59 16.48
CA ASP A 475 -12.14 -25.26 16.06
C ASP A 475 -11.81 -24.99 14.58
N ALA A 476 -10.65 -25.47 14.09
CA ALA A 476 -10.31 -25.37 12.67
C ALA A 476 -11.27 -26.18 11.78
N LYS A 477 -11.67 -27.35 12.22
CA LYS A 477 -12.67 -28.17 11.50
C LYS A 477 -14.05 -27.51 11.48
N LYS A 478 -14.42 -26.78 12.54
CA LYS A 478 -15.73 -26.13 12.67
C LYS A 478 -15.82 -24.83 11.90
N PHE A 479 -14.76 -24.02 11.88
CA PHE A 479 -14.78 -22.64 11.39
C PHE A 479 -13.83 -22.37 10.21
N GLY A 480 -12.94 -23.32 9.91
CA GLY A 480 -11.95 -23.18 8.84
C GLY A 480 -12.60 -23.23 7.46
N ASP A 481 -12.05 -22.44 6.55
CA ASP A 481 -12.44 -22.38 5.15
C ASP A 481 -11.21 -22.34 4.23
N ALA A 482 -11.45 -22.33 2.92
CA ALA A 482 -10.39 -22.19 1.94
C ALA A 482 -9.84 -20.76 1.91
N ARG A 483 -8.57 -20.61 1.51
CA ARG A 483 -7.95 -19.32 1.24
C ARG A 483 -8.73 -18.56 0.17
N ARG A 484 -8.98 -17.27 0.38
CA ARG A 484 -9.68 -16.39 -0.57
C ARG A 484 -8.72 -15.66 -1.49
N SER A 485 -7.62 -15.11 -0.94
CA SER A 485 -6.63 -14.37 -1.71
C SER A 485 -5.50 -15.29 -2.18
N PRO A 486 -5.46 -15.71 -3.48
CA PRO A 486 -4.41 -16.56 -3.99
C PRO A 486 -3.06 -15.85 -4.01
N LEU A 487 -1.99 -16.62 -3.77
CA LEU A 487 -0.61 -16.14 -3.87
C LEU A 487 -0.09 -16.49 -5.26
N VAL A 488 0.19 -15.47 -6.07
CA VAL A 488 0.59 -15.63 -7.48
C VAL A 488 1.83 -14.79 -7.74
N GLN A 489 2.80 -15.38 -8.42
CA GLN A 489 3.95 -14.61 -8.89
C GLN A 489 3.57 -13.89 -10.19
N ARG A 490 3.69 -12.56 -10.18
CA ARG A 490 3.41 -11.70 -11.33
C ARG A 490 4.57 -10.76 -11.57
N GLU A 491 4.80 -10.39 -12.81
CA GLU A 491 5.71 -9.31 -13.18
C GLU A 491 5.18 -7.96 -12.67
N ALA A 492 6.11 -7.01 -12.47
CA ALA A 492 5.75 -5.66 -12.07
C ALA A 492 4.89 -5.00 -13.16
N ALA A 493 3.82 -4.34 -12.74
CA ALA A 493 2.99 -3.57 -13.65
C ALA A 493 3.78 -2.39 -14.24
N GLN A 494 3.65 -2.16 -15.56
CA GLN A 494 4.33 -1.09 -16.26
C GLN A 494 3.31 -0.15 -16.87
N ALA A 495 3.46 1.14 -16.58
CA ALA A 495 2.69 2.18 -17.24
C ALA A 495 3.17 2.28 -18.70
N ILE A 496 2.22 2.37 -19.63
CA ILE A 496 2.52 2.60 -21.03
C ILE A 496 3.09 4.00 -21.20
N ASP A 497 4.19 4.13 -21.95
CA ASP A 497 4.77 5.43 -22.23
C ASP A 497 3.81 6.26 -23.13
N GLU A 498 3.63 7.55 -22.80
CA GLU A 498 2.78 8.45 -23.59
C GLU A 498 3.18 8.51 -25.07
N THR A 499 4.44 8.19 -25.38
CA THR A 499 4.95 8.11 -26.74
C THR A 499 4.40 6.93 -27.56
N GLU A 500 4.05 5.80 -26.90
CA GLU A 500 3.44 4.64 -27.57
C GLU A 500 1.96 4.88 -27.94
N LEU A 501 1.34 5.88 -27.31
CA LEU A 501 -0.07 6.24 -27.56
C LEU A 501 -0.28 7.10 -28.81
N VAL A 502 0.77 7.72 -29.33
CA VAL A 502 0.71 8.65 -30.44
C VAL A 502 1.11 7.93 -31.72
N PRO A 503 0.27 7.93 -32.78
CA PRO A 503 0.68 7.38 -34.05
C PRO A 503 1.95 8.09 -34.55
N SER A 504 2.95 7.31 -34.97
CA SER A 504 4.20 7.86 -35.46
C SER A 504 4.00 8.44 -36.87
N GLU A 505 3.60 9.72 -36.94
CA GLU A 505 3.41 10.48 -38.17
C GLU A 505 4.65 11.32 -38.51
N PRO A 506 5.00 11.54 -39.79
CA PRO A 506 6.05 12.46 -40.16
C PRO A 506 5.64 13.89 -39.84
N MET A 507 6.56 14.64 -39.24
CA MET A 507 6.33 16.06 -38.85
C MET A 507 7.51 16.95 -39.24
N THR A 508 7.21 18.16 -39.71
CA THR A 508 8.18 19.24 -39.89
C THR A 508 7.92 20.28 -38.81
N ILE A 509 8.89 20.46 -37.93
CA ILE A 509 8.86 21.44 -36.84
C ILE A 509 9.53 22.73 -37.33
N VAL A 510 8.84 23.86 -37.21
CA VAL A 510 9.27 25.15 -37.76
C VAL A 510 9.33 26.19 -36.64
N MET A 511 10.47 26.82 -36.48
CA MET A 511 10.73 27.91 -35.53
C MET A 511 11.04 29.23 -36.25
N SER A 512 10.38 30.31 -35.82
CA SER A 512 10.62 31.66 -36.37
C SER A 512 11.71 32.39 -35.60
N GLU A 513 12.22 33.50 -36.17
CA GLU A 513 13.25 34.38 -35.55
C GLU A 513 12.79 34.96 -34.21
N LYS A 514 11.49 35.22 -34.05
CA LYS A 514 10.91 35.69 -32.76
C LYS A 514 10.58 34.56 -31.79
N GLY A 515 11.00 33.31 -32.08
CA GLY A 515 10.82 32.15 -31.21
C GLY A 515 9.38 31.58 -31.16
N TRP A 516 8.61 31.75 -32.25
CA TRP A 516 7.33 31.08 -32.43
C TRP A 516 7.54 29.71 -32.99
N ILE A 517 6.83 28.70 -32.45
CA ILE A 517 6.95 27.29 -32.80
C ILE A 517 5.63 26.73 -33.32
N ARG A 518 5.71 25.89 -34.36
CA ARG A 518 4.59 25.14 -34.93
C ARG A 518 5.08 23.88 -35.61
N ALA A 519 4.18 22.93 -35.85
CA ALA A 519 4.49 21.66 -36.46
C ALA A 519 3.51 21.31 -37.59
N ALA A 520 4.02 20.92 -38.75
CA ALA A 520 3.27 20.46 -39.91
C ALA A 520 3.29 18.93 -39.98
N LYS A 521 2.16 18.31 -40.33
CA LYS A 521 2.02 16.83 -40.42
C LYS A 521 2.47 16.31 -41.82
N SER A 522 3.67 16.64 -42.25
CA SER A 522 4.34 16.09 -43.46
C SER A 522 5.80 16.52 -43.46
N HIS A 523 6.66 15.78 -44.18
CA HIS A 523 8.03 16.22 -44.51
C HIS A 523 8.07 17.05 -45.78
N ASP A 524 6.99 17.09 -46.58
CA ASP A 524 6.94 17.79 -47.92
C ASP A 524 6.57 19.28 -47.79
N VAL A 525 6.50 19.79 -46.58
CA VAL A 525 6.18 21.20 -46.32
C VAL A 525 7.42 22.05 -46.58
N ASP A 526 7.28 23.10 -47.38
CA ASP A 526 8.28 24.14 -47.50
C ASP A 526 8.17 25.13 -46.30
N PRO A 527 9.13 25.12 -45.35
CA PRO A 527 9.06 26.01 -44.21
C PRO A 527 9.11 27.48 -44.56
N ALA A 528 9.81 27.85 -45.64
CA ALA A 528 9.95 29.27 -46.05
C ALA A 528 8.66 29.82 -46.66
N GLY A 529 7.85 28.97 -47.30
CA GLY A 529 6.55 29.31 -47.89
C GLY A 529 5.40 29.47 -46.89
N LEU A 530 5.61 29.15 -45.61
CA LEU A 530 4.59 29.30 -44.58
C LEU A 530 4.36 30.79 -44.22
N ALA A 531 3.12 31.15 -43.86
CA ALA A 531 2.82 32.50 -43.37
C ALA A 531 3.47 32.77 -42.01
N TYR A 532 4.16 33.86 -41.83
CA TYR A 532 4.73 34.36 -40.58
C TYR A 532 4.02 35.62 -40.14
N ARG A 533 4.16 36.00 -38.86
CA ARG A 533 3.66 37.27 -38.35
C ARG A 533 4.43 38.46 -38.97
N ASP A 534 3.81 39.61 -38.95
CA ASP A 534 4.44 40.84 -39.47
C ASP A 534 5.81 41.07 -38.81
N GLY A 535 6.84 41.18 -39.67
CA GLY A 535 8.22 41.37 -39.22
C GLY A 535 8.84 40.15 -38.51
N ASP A 536 8.36 38.94 -38.78
CA ASP A 536 8.96 37.68 -38.38
C ASP A 536 9.28 36.81 -39.59
N SER A 537 10.23 35.90 -39.48
CA SER A 537 10.67 35.07 -40.59
C SER A 537 11.12 33.67 -40.08
N LEU A 538 11.39 32.75 -41.00
CA LEU A 538 11.92 31.43 -40.66
C LEU A 538 13.30 31.56 -40.02
N LEU A 539 13.48 30.99 -38.83
CA LEU A 539 14.80 30.83 -38.23
C LEU A 539 15.38 29.45 -38.57
N ALA A 540 14.63 28.39 -38.28
CA ALA A 540 15.08 27.02 -38.49
C ALA A 540 13.89 26.06 -38.60
N ALA A 541 14.11 24.94 -39.30
CA ALA A 541 13.16 23.85 -39.37
C ALA A 541 13.87 22.49 -39.28
N VAL A 542 13.23 21.51 -38.65
CA VAL A 542 13.73 20.15 -38.59
C VAL A 542 12.61 19.15 -38.91
N ARG A 543 12.97 18.06 -39.55
CA ARG A 543 12.09 16.95 -39.88
C ARG A 543 12.21 15.85 -38.82
N GLY A 544 11.10 15.37 -38.33
CA GLY A 544 11.05 14.29 -37.30
C GLY A 544 9.72 13.57 -37.33
N ARG A 545 9.42 12.89 -36.24
CA ARG A 545 8.16 12.17 -36.05
C ARG A 545 7.37 12.70 -34.87
N SER A 546 6.06 12.53 -34.87
CA SER A 546 5.16 12.95 -33.79
C SER A 546 5.55 12.41 -32.41
N THR A 547 6.14 11.21 -32.38
CA THR A 547 6.57 10.52 -31.14
C THR A 547 7.92 11.01 -30.61
N GLN A 548 8.69 11.79 -31.40
CA GLN A 548 10.02 12.24 -31.00
C GLN A 548 9.99 13.47 -30.12
N GLN A 549 11.02 13.63 -29.33
CA GLN A 549 11.32 14.87 -28.60
C GLN A 549 11.89 15.93 -29.58
N VAL A 550 11.55 17.17 -29.31
CA VAL A 550 12.16 18.34 -29.97
C VAL A 550 12.92 19.12 -28.91
N ALA A 551 14.19 19.33 -29.13
CA ALA A 551 15.05 20.15 -28.29
C ALA A 551 15.25 21.52 -28.90
N PHE A 552 15.22 22.57 -28.09
CA PHE A 552 15.46 23.97 -28.43
C PHE A 552 16.68 24.46 -27.66
N LEU A 553 17.54 25.21 -28.32
CA LEU A 553 18.71 25.81 -27.68
C LEU A 553 18.57 27.33 -27.68
N ASP A 554 18.81 27.97 -26.54
CA ASP A 554 18.81 29.42 -26.41
C ASP A 554 20.19 30.05 -26.61
N SER A 555 20.25 31.37 -26.63
CA SER A 555 21.47 32.16 -26.80
C SER A 555 22.49 32.02 -25.67
N GLU A 556 22.12 31.37 -24.54
CA GLU A 556 23.01 31.07 -23.42
C GLU A 556 23.52 29.63 -23.45
N GLY A 557 23.11 28.83 -24.46
CA GLY A 557 23.50 27.44 -24.61
C GLY A 557 22.72 26.47 -23.71
N ARG A 558 21.52 26.88 -23.26
CA ARG A 558 20.62 26.02 -22.51
C ARG A 558 19.69 25.25 -23.45
N ALA A 559 19.39 23.99 -23.11
CA ALA A 559 18.47 23.16 -23.86
C ALA A 559 17.13 23.06 -23.14
N TYR A 560 16.05 23.05 -23.89
CA TYR A 560 14.65 22.87 -23.50
C TYR A 560 14.06 21.80 -24.39
N SER A 561 13.12 20.98 -23.91
CA SER A 561 12.52 19.99 -24.79
C SER A 561 11.01 19.79 -24.54
N THR A 562 10.33 19.35 -25.60
CA THR A 562 8.93 18.93 -25.57
C THR A 562 8.66 17.86 -26.61
N LEU A 563 7.55 17.11 -26.51
CA LEU A 563 7.14 16.13 -27.50
C LEU A 563 6.60 16.83 -28.75
N ALA A 564 6.99 16.36 -29.93
CA ALA A 564 6.63 16.97 -31.21
C ALA A 564 5.11 17.06 -31.43
N HIS A 565 4.34 16.02 -31.05
CA HIS A 565 2.88 16.01 -31.21
C HIS A 565 2.15 17.04 -30.32
N THR A 566 2.81 17.57 -29.29
CA THR A 566 2.23 18.61 -28.42
C THR A 566 2.35 20.01 -28.99
N LEU A 567 3.10 20.17 -30.08
CA LEU A 567 3.29 21.46 -30.73
C LEU A 567 2.04 21.88 -31.53
N PRO A 568 1.74 23.18 -31.61
CA PRO A 568 0.60 23.68 -32.35
C PRO A 568 0.72 23.39 -33.84
N SER A 569 -0.43 23.21 -34.50
CA SER A 569 -0.46 22.97 -35.96
C SER A 569 0.06 24.15 -36.76
N ALA A 570 0.79 23.85 -37.86
CA ALA A 570 1.28 24.84 -38.80
C ALA A 570 0.18 25.54 -39.64
N ARG A 571 -1.10 25.19 -39.46
CA ARG A 571 -2.23 25.93 -40.06
C ARG A 571 -2.40 27.34 -39.47
N GLY A 572 -1.85 27.58 -38.27
CA GLY A 572 -1.81 28.87 -37.60
C GLY A 572 -0.41 29.43 -37.47
N ASN A 573 -0.27 30.56 -36.80
CA ASN A 573 1.03 31.20 -36.54
C ASN A 573 1.89 30.49 -35.48
N GLY A 574 1.34 29.42 -34.83
CA GLY A 574 2.01 28.75 -33.75
C GLY A 574 1.85 29.47 -32.40
N GLU A 575 2.76 29.18 -31.49
CA GLU A 575 2.82 29.79 -30.15
C GLU A 575 4.25 30.21 -29.79
N PRO A 576 4.46 31.21 -28.93
CA PRO A 576 5.80 31.59 -28.49
C PRO A 576 6.36 30.55 -27.54
N LEU A 577 7.63 30.15 -27.72
CA LEU A 577 8.31 29.17 -26.83
C LEU A 577 8.42 29.71 -25.38
N THR A 578 8.40 31.01 -25.16
CA THR A 578 8.35 31.63 -23.83
C THR A 578 7.04 31.38 -23.08
N GLY A 579 5.99 30.95 -23.77
CA GLY A 579 4.76 30.47 -23.15
C GLY A 579 4.88 29.05 -22.57
N ARG A 580 5.81 28.25 -23.10
CA ARG A 580 6.09 26.88 -22.61
C ARG A 580 7.24 26.81 -21.62
N PHE A 581 8.28 27.64 -21.88
CA PHE A 581 9.54 27.62 -21.15
C PHE A 581 9.83 28.97 -20.50
N SER A 582 10.72 28.97 -19.52
CA SER A 582 11.12 30.15 -18.76
C SER A 582 12.62 30.40 -18.98
N PRO A 583 13.05 30.91 -20.18
CA PRO A 583 14.44 31.24 -20.41
C PRO A 583 14.88 32.41 -19.53
N ALA A 584 16.20 32.59 -19.38
CA ALA A 584 16.75 33.75 -18.69
C ALA A 584 16.34 35.06 -19.36
N ALA A 585 16.28 36.15 -18.60
CA ALA A 585 15.90 37.46 -19.14
C ALA A 585 16.86 37.89 -20.27
N GLY A 586 16.31 38.17 -21.46
CA GLY A 586 17.06 38.51 -22.65
C GLY A 586 17.59 37.35 -23.48
N ALA A 587 17.42 36.11 -23.05
CA ALA A 587 17.78 34.95 -23.85
C ALA A 587 16.77 34.72 -24.99
N ALA A 588 17.27 34.40 -26.18
CA ALA A 588 16.49 34.12 -27.38
C ALA A 588 16.78 32.69 -27.87
N PHE A 589 15.77 31.97 -28.36
CA PHE A 589 15.95 30.64 -28.97
C PHE A 589 16.67 30.79 -30.32
N GLN A 590 17.74 30.02 -30.54
CA GLN A 590 18.62 30.14 -31.69
C GLN A 590 18.67 28.87 -32.56
N ALA A 591 18.37 27.70 -32.00
CA ALA A 591 18.46 26.44 -32.73
C ALA A 591 17.45 25.42 -32.21
N LEU A 592 17.14 24.43 -33.06
CA LEU A 592 16.34 23.29 -32.68
C LEU A 592 16.91 21.99 -33.26
N ALA A 593 16.63 20.88 -32.63
CA ALA A 593 16.99 19.53 -33.07
C ALA A 593 15.88 18.54 -32.71
N THR A 594 15.80 17.43 -33.42
CA THR A 594 14.96 16.30 -33.10
C THR A 594 15.70 14.99 -33.38
N GLY A 595 15.38 13.94 -32.67
CA GLY A 595 16.02 12.62 -32.82
C GLY A 595 15.52 11.62 -31.80
N GLU A 596 15.97 10.39 -31.93
CA GLU A 596 15.82 9.36 -30.91
C GLU A 596 16.83 9.60 -29.78
N ASN A 597 16.62 9.00 -28.62
CA ASN A 597 17.44 9.23 -27.42
C ASN A 597 18.94 8.98 -27.65
N ASP A 598 19.28 7.96 -28.42
CA ASP A 598 20.65 7.54 -28.74
C ASP A 598 21.28 8.29 -29.93
N THR A 599 20.51 9.14 -30.63
CA THR A 599 20.99 9.93 -31.77
C THR A 599 22.13 10.83 -31.34
N ARG A 600 23.30 10.75 -32.02
CA ARG A 600 24.43 11.65 -31.80
C ARG A 600 24.24 12.97 -32.50
N VAL A 601 24.47 14.05 -31.78
CA VAL A 601 24.30 15.42 -32.26
C VAL A 601 25.55 16.21 -31.96
N VAL A 602 26.05 16.97 -32.94
CA VAL A 602 27.15 17.94 -32.74
C VAL A 602 26.58 19.26 -32.27
N LEU A 603 27.00 19.68 -31.10
CA LEU A 603 26.74 21.04 -30.58
C LEU A 603 27.97 21.90 -30.75
N ALA A 604 27.81 23.09 -31.35
CA ALA A 604 28.92 23.99 -31.56
C ALA A 604 28.56 25.46 -31.39
N SER A 605 29.59 26.28 -31.17
CA SER A 605 29.50 27.71 -31.05
C SER A 605 30.15 28.42 -32.25
N SER A 606 29.70 29.64 -32.51
CA SER A 606 30.26 30.47 -33.59
C SER A 606 31.75 30.81 -33.44
N HIS A 607 32.35 30.57 -32.28
CA HIS A 607 33.78 30.69 -32.02
C HIS A 607 34.56 29.40 -32.29
N GLY A 608 33.92 28.37 -32.89
CA GLY A 608 34.56 27.16 -33.35
C GLY A 608 34.87 26.13 -32.26
N TYR A 609 34.16 26.14 -31.18
CA TYR A 609 34.20 25.11 -30.13
C TYR A 609 32.94 24.29 -30.15
N GLY A 610 33.06 23.01 -29.88
CA GLY A 610 31.92 22.10 -29.80
C GLY A 610 32.30 20.66 -29.39
N PHE A 611 31.30 19.83 -29.33
CA PHE A 611 31.39 18.42 -28.93
C PHE A 611 30.22 17.60 -29.48
N ILE A 612 30.34 16.32 -29.46
CA ILE A 612 29.24 15.39 -29.76
C ILE A 612 28.52 15.08 -28.46
N THR A 613 27.20 15.00 -28.51
CA THR A 613 26.39 14.55 -27.37
C THR A 613 25.26 13.66 -27.87
N ARG A 614 24.68 12.82 -26.97
CA ARG A 614 23.46 12.08 -27.29
C ARG A 614 22.26 12.99 -27.16
N PHE A 615 21.24 12.74 -27.98
CA PHE A 615 20.02 13.55 -27.98
C PHE A 615 19.31 13.53 -26.62
N GLU A 616 19.34 12.39 -25.90
CA GLU A 616 18.80 12.28 -24.55
C GLU A 616 19.34 13.34 -23.58
N ASN A 617 20.60 13.77 -23.76
CA ASN A 617 21.21 14.81 -22.95
C ASN A 617 20.61 16.20 -23.20
N LEU A 618 19.98 16.43 -24.36
CA LEU A 618 19.29 17.68 -24.70
C LEU A 618 17.87 17.73 -24.09
N THR A 619 17.36 16.61 -23.61
CA THR A 619 16.01 16.54 -23.05
C THR A 619 15.98 17.04 -21.60
N SER A 620 14.95 17.82 -21.25
CA SER A 620 14.77 18.39 -19.91
C SER A 620 13.30 18.61 -19.59
N ARG A 621 12.85 18.13 -18.44
CA ARG A 621 11.51 18.42 -17.89
C ARG A 621 11.44 19.78 -17.21
N ASN A 622 12.58 20.45 -17.00
CA ASN A 622 12.64 21.75 -16.31
C ASN A 622 12.31 22.89 -17.28
N LYS A 623 11.30 23.68 -16.97
CA LYS A 623 10.92 24.86 -17.76
C LYS A 623 12.02 25.91 -17.86
N ALA A 624 12.96 25.99 -16.92
CA ALA A 624 14.12 26.85 -16.95
C ALA A 624 15.29 26.32 -17.81
N GLY A 625 15.09 25.14 -18.46
CA GLY A 625 16.09 24.50 -19.30
C GLY A 625 17.29 23.91 -18.54
N LYS A 626 18.16 23.23 -19.27
CA LYS A 626 19.40 22.57 -18.79
C LYS A 626 20.60 23.19 -19.50
N ALA A 627 21.64 23.60 -18.77
CA ALA A 627 22.88 24.09 -19.36
C ALA A 627 23.58 22.95 -20.13
N MET A 628 23.83 23.16 -21.44
CA MET A 628 24.44 22.19 -22.34
C MET A 628 25.73 22.70 -22.94
N LEU A 629 25.72 23.88 -23.61
CA LEU A 629 26.87 24.44 -24.29
C LEU A 629 27.38 25.67 -23.55
N ASN A 630 28.61 25.60 -23.01
CA ASN A 630 29.24 26.73 -22.36
C ASN A 630 29.84 27.68 -23.41
N LEU A 631 29.20 28.82 -23.60
CA LEU A 631 29.60 29.82 -24.61
C LEU A 631 30.72 30.72 -24.09
N THR A 632 31.63 31.09 -24.99
CA THR A 632 32.55 32.22 -24.75
C THR A 632 31.84 33.55 -24.99
N PRO A 633 32.27 34.65 -24.37
CA PRO A 633 31.63 35.97 -24.58
C PRO A 633 31.42 36.30 -26.07
N ASN A 634 30.21 36.71 -26.41
CA ASN A 634 29.77 37.05 -27.78
C ASN A 634 29.69 35.86 -28.77
N ALA A 635 29.86 34.62 -28.33
CA ALA A 635 29.64 33.45 -29.17
C ALA A 635 28.14 33.16 -29.30
N LYS A 636 27.69 32.69 -30.46
CA LYS A 636 26.33 32.24 -30.73
C LYS A 636 26.28 30.70 -30.79
N VAL A 637 25.16 30.12 -30.45
CA VAL A 637 24.87 28.72 -30.68
C VAL A 637 24.66 28.51 -32.18
N LEU A 638 25.27 27.49 -32.76
CA LEU A 638 25.01 27.06 -34.13
C LEU A 638 23.89 26.01 -34.20
N ALA A 639 23.29 25.88 -35.37
CA ALA A 639 22.35 24.78 -35.63
C ALA A 639 23.03 23.41 -35.34
N PRO A 640 22.44 22.55 -34.52
CA PRO A 640 23.01 21.26 -34.25
C PRO A 640 23.04 20.38 -35.51
N ALA A 641 24.09 19.60 -35.68
CA ALA A 641 24.21 18.67 -36.81
C ALA A 641 24.06 17.23 -36.32
N THR A 642 23.14 16.49 -36.93
CA THR A 642 22.91 15.05 -36.59
C THR A 642 23.98 14.20 -37.28
N VAL A 643 24.61 13.31 -36.51
CA VAL A 643 25.58 12.32 -36.97
C VAL A 643 24.84 11.06 -37.37
N GLY A 644 24.98 10.58 -38.59
CA GLY A 644 24.35 9.36 -39.10
C GLY A 644 25.13 8.11 -38.70
N ASN A 645 26.45 8.12 -38.94
CA ASN A 645 27.35 7.02 -38.58
C ASN A 645 28.68 7.59 -38.04
N ALA A 646 28.98 7.34 -36.77
CA ALA A 646 30.15 7.85 -36.09
C ALA A 646 31.49 7.37 -36.69
N ASP A 647 31.52 6.20 -37.33
CA ASP A 647 32.75 5.61 -37.90
C ASP A 647 33.09 6.12 -39.30
N THR A 648 32.08 6.57 -40.03
CA THR A 648 32.24 6.90 -41.47
C THR A 648 31.98 8.38 -41.78
N ASP A 649 31.21 9.08 -40.98
CA ASP A 649 30.82 10.44 -41.20
C ASP A 649 31.98 11.41 -40.99
N ARG A 650 31.91 12.57 -41.70
CA ARG A 650 32.81 13.69 -41.51
C ARG A 650 32.07 14.89 -40.96
N ILE A 651 32.67 15.50 -39.95
CA ILE A 651 32.23 16.83 -39.50
C ILE A 651 32.83 17.86 -40.43
N VAL A 652 31.99 18.74 -40.93
CA VAL A 652 32.38 19.85 -41.79
C VAL A 652 32.04 21.17 -41.07
N ALA A 653 32.99 22.06 -40.94
CA ALA A 653 32.78 23.41 -40.39
C ALA A 653 33.24 24.47 -41.40
N VAL A 654 32.46 25.53 -41.54
CA VAL A 654 32.79 26.63 -42.43
C VAL A 654 32.76 27.96 -41.72
N THR A 655 33.76 28.82 -42.02
CA THR A 655 33.83 30.20 -41.45
C THR A 655 33.23 31.23 -42.40
N SER A 656 32.88 32.38 -41.85
CA SER A 656 32.39 33.56 -42.64
C SER A 656 33.42 34.13 -43.61
N ALA A 657 34.70 33.76 -43.49
CA ALA A 657 35.77 34.07 -44.42
C ALA A 657 35.98 32.98 -45.49
N GLY A 658 35.13 31.97 -45.54
CA GLY A 658 35.16 30.87 -46.54
C GLY A 658 36.19 29.81 -46.28
N HIS A 659 36.73 29.66 -45.07
CA HIS A 659 37.54 28.52 -44.71
C HIS A 659 36.64 27.33 -44.37
N LEU A 660 36.81 26.22 -45.09
CA LEU A 660 36.09 24.94 -44.86
C LEU A 660 37.08 23.89 -44.38
N LEU A 661 36.73 23.23 -43.28
CA LEU A 661 37.48 22.13 -42.71
C LEU A 661 36.57 20.90 -42.57
N ALA A 662 37.04 19.77 -43.13
CA ALA A 662 36.42 18.45 -42.91
C ALA A 662 37.36 17.55 -42.09
N PHE A 663 36.82 16.76 -41.14
CA PHE A 663 37.57 15.79 -40.36
C PHE A 663 36.66 14.67 -39.86
N PRO A 664 37.20 13.49 -39.51
CA PRO A 664 36.41 12.37 -39.01
C PRO A 664 35.62 12.70 -37.73
N VAL A 665 34.42 12.19 -37.57
CA VAL A 665 33.59 12.35 -36.38
C VAL A 665 34.34 11.88 -35.11
N ALA A 666 35.11 10.81 -35.22
CA ALA A 666 35.88 10.22 -34.11
C ALA A 666 36.89 11.19 -33.46
N ASP A 667 37.32 12.26 -34.19
CA ASP A 667 38.25 13.26 -33.66
C ASP A 667 37.59 14.30 -32.74
N LEU A 668 36.26 14.33 -32.65
CA LEU A 668 35.53 15.21 -31.74
C LEU A 668 35.01 14.44 -30.53
N PRO A 669 35.30 14.88 -29.29
CA PRO A 669 34.88 14.14 -28.09
C PRO A 669 33.37 14.11 -27.91
N GLU A 670 32.87 12.97 -27.39
CA GLU A 670 31.52 12.85 -26.90
C GLU A 670 31.48 13.31 -25.43
N LEU A 671 30.64 14.30 -25.12
CA LEU A 671 30.49 14.90 -23.79
C LEU A 671 29.01 15.09 -23.45
N ASP A 672 28.67 14.97 -22.19
CA ASP A 672 27.30 15.25 -21.72
C ASP A 672 26.96 16.75 -21.80
N LYS A 673 27.90 17.60 -21.49
CA LYS A 673 27.80 19.09 -21.53
C LYS A 673 29.17 19.73 -21.45
N GLY A 674 29.28 21.00 -21.84
CA GLY A 674 30.50 21.75 -21.65
C GLY A 674 30.78 22.76 -22.76
N LYS A 675 32.01 23.27 -22.83
CA LYS A 675 32.48 24.13 -23.93
C LYS A 675 32.85 23.34 -25.17
N GLY A 676 33.25 22.06 -24.96
CA GLY A 676 33.81 21.22 -26.00
C GLY A 676 35.22 21.61 -26.42
N ASN A 677 35.70 20.95 -27.49
CA ASN A 677 37.01 21.16 -28.07
C ASN A 677 36.94 22.06 -29.30
N LYS A 678 38.06 22.62 -29.68
CA LYS A 678 38.16 23.45 -30.88
C LYS A 678 37.90 22.60 -32.13
N ILE A 679 36.97 23.01 -32.97
CA ILE A 679 36.57 22.36 -34.23
C ILE A 679 37.43 22.86 -35.36
N ILE A 680 37.45 24.17 -35.58
CA ILE A 680 38.20 24.87 -36.62
C ILE A 680 38.95 26.05 -36.02
N ASP A 681 40.14 26.38 -36.51
CA ASP A 681 40.94 27.50 -36.01
C ASP A 681 40.47 28.84 -36.57
N ILE A 682 40.08 29.72 -35.67
CA ILE A 682 39.91 31.14 -35.94
C ILE A 682 40.94 31.87 -35.06
N PRO A 683 41.91 32.62 -35.69
CA PRO A 683 42.90 33.39 -34.94
C PRO A 683 42.25 34.36 -33.98
N LYS A 684 42.74 34.49 -32.75
CA LYS A 684 42.18 35.39 -31.73
C LYS A 684 41.97 36.80 -32.21
N ALA A 685 42.90 37.33 -33.05
CA ALA A 685 42.82 38.69 -33.62
C ALA A 685 41.65 38.83 -34.63
N LYS A 686 41.13 37.74 -35.17
CA LYS A 686 40.03 37.71 -36.15
C LYS A 686 38.65 37.38 -35.57
N LEU A 687 38.57 37.01 -34.31
CA LEU A 687 37.29 36.62 -33.67
C LEU A 687 36.22 37.73 -33.68
N GLY A 688 36.63 39.02 -33.85
CA GLY A 688 35.69 40.12 -34.02
C GLY A 688 35.08 40.25 -35.43
N THR A 689 35.74 39.68 -36.45
CA THR A 689 35.35 39.79 -37.88
C THR A 689 35.05 38.47 -38.55
N GLU A 690 35.51 37.34 -37.99
CA GLU A 690 35.36 36.01 -38.53
C GLU A 690 34.71 35.08 -37.48
N ARG A 691 33.76 34.29 -37.92
CA ARG A 691 33.04 33.31 -37.07
C ARG A 691 32.74 32.06 -37.86
N VAL A 692 32.50 30.95 -37.17
CA VAL A 692 31.90 29.78 -37.80
C VAL A 692 30.44 30.11 -38.12
N VAL A 693 30.04 29.84 -39.33
CA VAL A 693 28.68 30.11 -39.83
C VAL A 693 27.81 28.89 -39.63
N ALA A 694 28.32 27.71 -40.01
CA ALA A 694 27.57 26.48 -39.95
C ALA A 694 28.51 25.26 -39.74
N ILE A 695 27.94 24.21 -39.19
CA ILE A 695 28.53 22.88 -39.13
C ILE A 695 27.57 21.86 -39.74
N ALA A 696 28.11 20.81 -40.32
CA ALA A 696 27.34 19.67 -40.85
C ALA A 696 28.07 18.36 -40.54
N ALA A 697 27.34 17.29 -40.42
CA ALA A 697 27.89 15.95 -40.47
C ALA A 697 27.46 15.31 -41.80
N VAL A 698 28.44 14.85 -42.57
CA VAL A 698 28.19 14.31 -43.95
C VAL A 698 28.54 12.85 -43.95
N THR A 699 27.56 12.01 -44.33
CA THR A 699 27.70 10.57 -44.48
C THR A 699 28.18 10.21 -45.88
N PRO A 700 28.96 9.14 -46.07
CA PRO A 700 29.31 8.63 -47.41
C PRO A 700 28.08 8.43 -48.28
N GLY A 701 28.07 9.02 -49.49
CA GLY A 701 26.92 8.98 -50.39
C GLY A 701 26.05 10.23 -50.38
N ASN A 702 26.16 11.08 -49.38
CA ASN A 702 25.47 12.36 -49.30
C ASN A 702 26.31 13.49 -49.91
N THR A 703 25.62 14.54 -50.28
CA THR A 703 26.21 15.75 -50.89
C THR A 703 26.06 16.96 -49.92
N LEU A 704 27.14 17.68 -49.71
CA LEU A 704 27.10 18.93 -48.95
C LEU A 704 26.77 20.09 -49.90
N LEU A 705 25.73 20.82 -49.57
CA LEU A 705 25.34 22.04 -50.28
C LEU A 705 25.88 23.26 -49.50
N VAL A 706 26.69 24.06 -50.17
CA VAL A 706 27.22 25.33 -49.65
C VAL A 706 26.43 26.44 -50.33
N LYS A 707 25.68 27.22 -49.53
CA LYS A 707 24.86 28.35 -50.00
C LYS A 707 25.57 29.67 -49.77
N SER A 708 25.57 30.51 -50.82
CA SER A 708 26.15 31.85 -50.84
C SER A 708 25.22 32.79 -51.62
N GLY A 709 24.41 33.59 -50.92
CA GLY A 709 23.31 34.36 -51.50
C GLY A 709 22.30 33.43 -52.21
N GLN A 710 22.05 33.69 -53.48
CA GLN A 710 21.15 32.82 -54.30
C GLN A 710 21.85 31.65 -54.96
N ARG A 711 23.14 31.45 -54.74
CA ARG A 711 23.94 30.39 -55.42
C ARG A 711 24.13 29.22 -54.45
N THR A 712 24.10 28.00 -55.02
CA THR A 712 24.38 26.76 -54.30
C THR A 712 25.51 26.01 -55.01
N MET A 713 26.52 25.60 -54.26
CA MET A 713 27.59 24.72 -54.70
C MET A 713 27.43 23.39 -54.02
N SER A 714 27.43 22.32 -54.81
CA SER A 714 27.35 20.95 -54.35
C SER A 714 28.75 20.34 -54.22
N LEU A 715 29.08 19.80 -53.06
CA LEU A 715 30.30 19.07 -52.78
C LEU A 715 29.94 17.62 -52.43
N SER A 716 30.33 16.66 -53.26
CA SER A 716 30.18 15.26 -52.94
C SER A 716 31.07 14.89 -51.73
N PHE A 717 30.78 13.79 -51.08
CA PHE A 717 31.61 13.27 -49.98
C PHE A 717 33.10 13.12 -50.39
N LYS A 718 33.37 12.80 -51.64
CA LYS A 718 34.73 12.73 -52.22
C LYS A 718 35.37 14.12 -52.44
N ASP A 719 34.59 15.11 -52.79
CA ASP A 719 35.11 16.49 -52.97
C ASP A 719 35.57 17.08 -51.64
N LEU A 720 35.03 16.59 -50.49
CA LEU A 720 35.46 16.96 -49.18
C LEU A 720 36.89 16.53 -48.85
N ASP A 721 37.47 15.58 -49.62
CA ASP A 721 38.88 15.16 -49.46
C ASP A 721 39.85 16.35 -49.65
N ALA A 722 39.51 17.33 -50.52
CA ALA A 722 40.29 18.54 -50.72
C ALA A 722 40.32 19.47 -49.46
N TYR A 723 39.41 19.27 -48.51
CA TYR A 723 39.27 20.07 -47.29
C TYR A 723 39.55 19.25 -46.01
N LEU A 724 40.01 17.99 -46.19
CA LEU A 724 40.41 17.17 -45.04
C LEU A 724 41.61 17.77 -44.32
N GLY A 725 41.51 17.82 -43.02
CA GLY A 725 42.59 18.30 -42.17
C GLY A 725 42.45 17.85 -40.72
N ALA A 726 43.52 18.05 -39.95
CA ALA A 726 43.43 17.78 -38.52
C ALA A 726 42.43 18.70 -37.86
N ARG A 727 41.61 18.17 -36.93
CA ARG A 727 40.69 18.98 -36.12
C ARG A 727 41.44 20.18 -35.53
N ALA A 728 40.81 21.33 -35.43
CA ALA A 728 41.37 22.61 -34.96
C ALA A 728 42.44 23.21 -35.91
N SER A 729 42.60 22.73 -37.15
CA SER A 729 43.31 23.44 -38.19
C SER A 729 42.47 24.57 -38.80
N ARG A 730 43.08 25.40 -39.66
CA ARG A 730 42.42 26.54 -40.30
C ARG A 730 41.41 26.11 -41.38
N GLY A 731 41.60 24.96 -42.00
CA GLY A 731 40.86 24.53 -43.17
C GLY A 731 41.29 25.17 -44.49
N GLY A 732 40.79 24.61 -45.62
CA GLY A 732 41.02 25.11 -46.98
C GLY A 732 40.08 26.25 -47.30
N LEU A 733 40.53 27.18 -48.20
CA LEU A 733 39.73 28.30 -48.68
C LEU A 733 38.81 27.83 -49.79
N LEU A 734 37.53 28.13 -49.75
CA LEU A 734 36.59 27.89 -50.83
C LEU A 734 36.96 28.69 -52.10
N PRO A 735 36.56 28.28 -53.32
CA PRO A 735 36.83 28.94 -54.55
C PRO A 735 36.41 30.45 -54.54
N ARG A 736 37.07 31.25 -55.35
CA ARG A 736 36.69 32.69 -55.51
C ARG A 736 35.21 32.82 -55.84
N GLY A 737 34.49 33.68 -55.15
CA GLY A 737 33.04 33.88 -55.27
C GLY A 737 32.19 33.02 -54.37
N TRP A 738 32.77 32.09 -53.57
CA TRP A 738 32.09 31.22 -52.60
C TRP A 738 32.60 31.46 -51.20
N GLN A 739 33.36 32.47 -50.96
CA GLN A 739 33.98 32.75 -49.67
C GLN A 739 33.01 33.38 -48.64
N LYS A 740 31.85 33.89 -49.06
CA LYS A 740 30.77 34.35 -48.20
C LYS A 740 29.74 33.22 -48.11
N VAL A 741 29.86 32.40 -47.07
CA VAL A 741 28.93 31.30 -46.86
C VAL A 741 27.82 31.73 -45.90
N ASP A 742 26.58 31.47 -46.25
CA ASP A 742 25.40 31.77 -45.44
C ASP A 742 24.88 30.51 -44.72
N GLU A 743 24.92 29.33 -45.38
CA GLU A 743 24.33 28.09 -44.86
C GLU A 743 25.04 26.86 -45.43
N LEU A 744 25.04 25.76 -44.65
CA LEU A 744 25.32 24.39 -45.10
C LEU A 744 24.06 23.56 -44.97
N ALA A 745 23.79 22.76 -46.03
CA ALA A 745 22.75 21.73 -45.98
C ALA A 745 23.33 20.38 -46.47
N VAL A 746 22.79 19.27 -46.04
CA VAL A 746 23.19 17.94 -46.47
C VAL A 746 22.02 17.29 -47.20
N GLU A 747 22.25 16.78 -48.41
CA GLU A 747 21.30 16.04 -49.24
C GLU A 747 21.78 14.62 -49.52
#